data_6213dbdf0fae6357e2163e385bc9ffc5
#
_entry.id   6213dbdf0fae6357e2163e385bc9ffc5
#
_cell.length_a   1.000
_cell.length_b   1.000
_cell.length_c   1.000
_cell.angle_alpha   90.00
_cell.angle_beta   90.00
_cell.angle_gamma   90.00
#
_symmetry.space_group_name_H-M   'P 1'
#
loop_
_entity.id
_entity.type
_entity.pdbx_description
1 polymer ?
#
loop_
_entity_poly.entity_id
_entity_poly.type
_entity_poly.pdbx_seq_one_letter_code
_entity_poly.pdbx_strand_id
1 'polypeptide(L)'
;MAMNAQEIQDTTDIFHKHLQLNAVVVTGLTGDVHLREVAAPISVIQPVDLQARASTNIIGAIAREPGVSQITTGGAISKPVIRGLGYNRVVVVNDGIRQEGQQWGDEHGIEIDGASVHSVEILKGPASLMYGSDAMAGVLIFHPAPVAPLGTVRGNISTEYQTNNGLFDYSLNASGNQKGIVWDVRFSDKYAHAYRNSVNHWVANSGFTERAASGMVGLNRNWGFSRLKLSYYHLTPGIIEGEEEGPIGYKPGLPFQQVYHYKAVLDNTFRVGEGRLKALLGWQQNRRQEYEESADEYGLCFVLNTLNYDIKYQRDAHAGWKYAVGVNGMLQSSKNKGDEYLIPDYRLFDAGLFATASKELGAWVLSGGLRADVRLLHSFPLETRFADFSRTFPGVSGSIGAVRSFGENVHLRMNLSRGFRAPNLSELASNGEHEGTLRYEIGNQNLKPEYSLQGDLGLDFSSKYVSGQLALFANRIDNYIFLSKTAEGNPPVFTYTSGNARLFGLEAQVDIHPIHSLHLGTTFSYVNGKQIGGTWLPMIPAPRLLTECKYEFSHGGRLFNNAFVAIELDWNARQDHFYAVDDTETATPAYALLNMSAGTDIVIRGKKRASLYLMADNLTNVAWQSHLSRLKEVGIYNMGRNFTIKLLIPIP
;
A
#
# COMPACT_ATOMS: atom_id res chain seq x y z
N MET A 1 -8.89 38.87 4.51
CA MET A 1 -7.45 38.57 4.52
C MET A 1 -7.25 37.39 3.59
N ALA A 2 -6.52 37.59 2.51
CA ALA A 2 -6.18 36.52 1.60
C ALA A 2 -5.26 35.55 2.35
N MET A 3 -5.67 34.29 2.48
CA MET A 3 -4.73 33.24 2.87
C MET A 3 -3.68 33.18 1.74
N ASN A 4 -2.45 33.50 2.08
CA ASN A 4 -1.32 33.17 1.25
C ASN A 4 -1.44 31.68 0.91
N ALA A 5 -1.64 31.39 -0.38
CA ALA A 5 -1.17 30.12 -0.89
C ALA A 5 0.29 30.11 -0.47
N GLN A 6 0.63 29.20 0.46
CA GLN A 6 2.02 28.93 0.78
C GLN A 6 2.67 28.69 -0.57
N GLU A 7 3.58 29.56 -0.93
CA GLU A 7 4.42 29.38 -2.10
C GLU A 7 4.86 27.94 -2.05
N ILE A 8 4.43 27.17 -3.05
CA ILE A 8 5.10 25.92 -3.39
C ILE A 8 6.51 26.40 -3.66
N GLN A 9 7.38 26.25 -2.67
CA GLN A 9 8.80 26.49 -2.84
C GLN A 9 9.17 25.80 -4.14
N ASP A 10 9.65 26.60 -5.04
CA ASP A 10 10.05 26.23 -6.39
C ASP A 10 10.83 24.93 -6.29
N THR A 11 10.31 23.86 -6.89
CA THR A 11 10.78 22.48 -6.75
C THR A 11 12.14 22.28 -7.44
N THR A 12 13.05 23.21 -7.30
CA THR A 12 14.45 23.07 -7.72
C THR A 12 15.26 22.15 -6.78
N ASP A 13 14.71 21.78 -5.63
CA ASP A 13 15.32 20.88 -4.65
C ASP A 13 14.70 19.45 -4.66
N ILE A 14 14.20 19.00 -5.81
CA ILE A 14 13.49 17.72 -6.01
C ILE A 14 14.36 16.50 -5.65
N PHE A 15 15.67 16.65 -5.56
CA PHE A 15 16.60 15.54 -5.38
C PHE A 15 17.17 15.38 -3.96
N HIS A 16 16.81 16.24 -3.02
CA HIS A 16 17.28 16.12 -1.65
C HIS A 16 16.39 15.17 -0.85
N LYS A 17 16.85 13.93 -0.70
CA LYS A 17 16.27 12.96 0.22
C LYS A 17 16.66 13.34 1.65
N HIS A 18 16.00 14.36 2.20
CA HIS A 18 16.06 14.65 3.63
C HIS A 18 14.88 13.98 4.31
N LEU A 19 15.13 13.36 5.46
CA LEU A 19 14.04 12.99 6.36
C LEU A 19 13.34 14.31 6.76
N GLN A 20 12.28 14.67 6.05
CA GLN A 20 11.61 15.96 6.24
C GLN A 20 10.70 15.87 7.46
N LEU A 21 11.26 15.95 8.66
CA LEU A 21 10.51 16.01 9.92
C LEU A 21 9.51 17.19 9.95
N ASN A 22 9.74 18.18 9.11
CA ASN A 22 8.84 19.32 8.92
C ASN A 22 7.82 19.11 7.79
N ALA A 23 7.84 17.96 7.09
CA ALA A 23 6.82 17.66 6.09
C ALA A 23 5.43 17.70 6.72
N VAL A 24 4.51 18.35 6.04
CA VAL A 24 3.10 18.33 6.43
C VAL A 24 2.53 16.98 5.98
N VAL A 25 2.07 16.21 6.93
CA VAL A 25 1.39 14.94 6.70
C VAL A 25 -0.09 15.20 6.78
N VAL A 26 -0.81 14.95 5.69
CA VAL A 26 -2.28 14.98 5.68
C VAL A 26 -2.76 13.66 6.25
N THR A 27 -2.59 13.49 7.53
CA THR A 27 -3.02 12.26 8.18
C THR A 27 -4.47 12.30 8.57
N GLY A 28 -5.04 11.15 8.63
CA GLY A 28 -6.27 10.94 9.28
C GLY A 28 -6.23 11.02 10.81
N LEU A 29 -5.25 11.60 11.47
CA LEU A 29 -5.22 11.60 12.94
C LEU A 29 -6.01 12.76 13.55
N THR A 30 -5.74 14.01 13.17
CA THR A 30 -6.45 15.18 13.73
C THR A 30 -6.44 16.38 12.77
N GLY A 31 -6.00 16.23 11.54
CA GLY A 31 -5.83 17.30 10.54
C GLY A 31 -4.40 17.36 10.00
N ASP A 32 -4.07 18.46 9.34
CA ASP A 32 -2.72 18.67 8.80
C ASP A 32 -1.73 18.89 9.96
N VAL A 33 -0.76 17.97 10.11
CA VAL A 33 0.24 17.99 11.18
C VAL A 33 1.63 17.79 10.60
N HIS A 34 2.64 18.29 11.27
CA HIS A 34 4.03 17.99 10.92
C HIS A 34 4.39 16.59 11.40
N LEU A 35 5.21 15.87 10.64
CA LEU A 35 5.62 14.51 10.98
C LEU A 35 6.23 14.42 12.40
N ARG A 36 7.00 15.44 12.80
CA ARG A 36 7.60 15.57 14.14
C ARG A 36 6.60 15.65 15.30
N GLU A 37 5.32 15.98 15.03
CA GLU A 37 4.26 16.13 16.03
C GLU A 37 3.43 14.86 16.22
N VAL A 38 3.67 13.85 15.39
CA VAL A 38 2.89 12.62 15.36
C VAL A 38 3.55 11.52 16.19
N ALA A 39 2.85 11.06 17.22
CA ALA A 39 3.35 9.99 18.10
C ALA A 39 3.35 8.60 17.43
N ALA A 40 2.39 8.34 16.54
CA ALA A 40 2.33 7.09 15.78
C ALA A 40 3.45 7.03 14.73
N PRO A 41 4.02 5.83 14.45
CA PRO A 41 5.03 5.70 13.40
C PRO A 41 4.40 5.90 12.02
N ILE A 42 4.93 6.86 11.25
CA ILE A 42 4.47 7.19 9.89
C ILE A 42 5.68 7.30 8.97
N SER A 43 5.56 6.74 7.75
CA SER A 43 6.46 7.00 6.62
C SER A 43 5.71 7.74 5.53
N VAL A 44 6.37 8.68 4.86
CA VAL A 44 5.83 9.41 3.71
C VAL A 44 6.78 9.23 2.53
N ILE A 45 6.27 8.69 1.44
CA ILE A 45 7.02 8.49 0.20
C ILE A 45 6.66 9.64 -0.75
N GLN A 46 7.67 10.40 -1.11
CA GLN A 46 7.50 11.56 -1.99
C GLN A 46 7.44 11.15 -3.47
N PRO A 47 6.88 12.00 -4.35
CA PRO A 47 6.80 11.71 -5.78
C PRO A 47 8.14 11.39 -6.43
N VAL A 48 9.20 12.07 -6.03
CA VAL A 48 10.56 11.85 -6.55
C VAL A 48 11.08 10.45 -6.25
N ASP A 49 10.80 9.92 -5.05
CA ASP A 49 11.20 8.56 -4.67
C ASP A 49 10.45 7.50 -5.47
N LEU A 50 9.14 7.71 -5.71
CA LEU A 50 8.33 6.81 -6.54
C LEU A 50 8.78 6.81 -8.01
N GLN A 51 9.22 7.97 -8.52
CA GLN A 51 9.66 8.11 -9.91
C GLN A 51 11.05 7.51 -10.17
N ALA A 52 11.93 7.56 -9.17
CA ALA A 52 13.30 7.05 -9.26
C ALA A 52 13.41 5.53 -9.02
N ARG A 53 12.30 4.84 -8.80
CA ARG A 53 12.25 3.39 -8.52
C ARG A 53 11.59 2.66 -9.69
N ALA A 54 12.26 1.63 -10.22
CA ALA A 54 11.63 0.69 -11.14
C ALA A 54 10.78 -0.32 -10.35
N SER A 55 9.57 -0.56 -10.79
CA SER A 55 8.72 -1.60 -10.21
C SER A 55 7.61 -1.98 -11.18
N THR A 56 7.22 -3.24 -11.20
CA THR A 56 6.09 -3.70 -12.00
C THR A 56 4.75 -3.25 -11.43
N ASN A 57 4.68 -3.01 -10.11
CA ASN A 57 3.48 -2.56 -9.41
C ASN A 57 3.83 -1.56 -8.29
N ILE A 58 2.85 -0.80 -7.83
CA ILE A 58 3.06 0.26 -6.83
C ILE A 58 3.50 -0.28 -5.46
N ILE A 59 3.10 -1.50 -5.07
CA ILE A 59 3.50 -2.08 -3.78
C ILE A 59 4.99 -2.41 -3.77
N GLY A 60 5.54 -2.91 -4.88
CA GLY A 60 6.99 -3.11 -5.03
C GLY A 60 7.78 -1.82 -4.84
N ALA A 61 7.27 -0.68 -5.33
CA ALA A 61 7.92 0.61 -5.15
C ALA A 61 7.93 1.07 -3.68
N ILE A 62 6.87 0.81 -2.91
CA ILE A 62 6.77 1.20 -1.50
C ILE A 62 7.38 0.19 -0.53
N ALA A 63 7.58 -1.06 -0.94
CA ALA A 63 8.17 -2.12 -0.10
C ALA A 63 9.66 -1.89 0.24
N ARG A 64 10.25 -0.79 -0.20
CA ARG A 64 11.60 -0.33 0.19
C ARG A 64 11.60 0.46 1.51
N GLU A 65 10.42 0.84 2.01
CA GLU A 65 10.31 1.53 3.29
C GLU A 65 10.55 0.54 4.46
N PRO A 66 11.22 0.98 5.56
CA PRO A 66 11.43 0.13 6.71
C PRO A 66 10.14 -0.46 7.24
N GLY A 67 10.13 -1.76 7.55
CA GLY A 67 8.95 -2.46 8.08
C GLY A 67 7.82 -2.67 7.08
N VAL A 68 8.02 -2.35 5.80
CA VAL A 68 7.08 -2.63 4.71
C VAL A 68 7.66 -3.71 3.80
N SER A 69 6.85 -4.70 3.49
CA SER A 69 7.17 -5.80 2.59
C SER A 69 5.98 -6.07 1.67
N GLN A 70 6.10 -7.04 0.77
CA GLN A 70 5.01 -7.43 -0.12
C GLN A 70 4.87 -8.95 -0.20
N ILE A 71 3.64 -9.44 -0.22
CA ILE A 71 3.31 -10.78 -0.68
C ILE A 71 3.11 -10.69 -2.19
N THR A 72 3.74 -11.56 -2.95
CA THR A 72 3.67 -11.56 -4.42
C THR A 72 3.27 -12.92 -4.97
N THR A 73 2.44 -12.88 -6.03
CA THR A 73 2.13 -14.02 -6.88
C THR A 73 2.42 -13.59 -8.33
N GLY A 74 3.69 -13.59 -8.71
CA GLY A 74 4.16 -13.03 -9.98
C GLY A 74 4.37 -11.51 -9.97
N GLY A 75 4.50 -10.90 -11.15
CA GLY A 75 4.82 -9.48 -11.32
C GLY A 75 3.65 -8.52 -11.13
N ALA A 76 2.43 -8.96 -11.45
CA ALA A 76 1.23 -8.12 -11.43
C ALA A 76 0.47 -8.15 -10.10
N ILE A 77 0.54 -9.26 -9.37
CA ILE A 77 -0.23 -9.49 -8.16
C ILE A 77 0.64 -9.23 -6.93
N SER A 78 0.27 -8.23 -6.15
CA SER A 78 1.03 -7.85 -4.96
C SER A 78 0.13 -7.27 -3.87
N LYS A 79 0.44 -7.59 -2.62
CA LYS A 79 -0.23 -7.09 -1.41
C LYS A 79 0.76 -6.55 -0.41
N PRO A 80 0.44 -5.46 0.30
CA PRO A 80 1.32 -4.90 1.32
C PRO A 80 1.33 -5.75 2.60
N VAL A 81 2.50 -5.81 3.21
CA VAL A 81 2.73 -6.33 4.55
C VAL A 81 3.41 -5.25 5.37
N ILE A 82 2.82 -4.89 6.50
CA ILE A 82 3.38 -3.91 7.43
C ILE A 82 3.73 -4.63 8.72
N ARG A 83 5.02 -4.60 9.11
CA ARG A 83 5.52 -5.23 10.34
C ARG A 83 5.13 -6.70 10.49
N GLY A 84 5.17 -7.45 9.38
CA GLY A 84 4.82 -8.87 9.33
C GLY A 84 3.31 -9.17 9.33
N LEU A 85 2.46 -8.16 9.23
CA LEU A 85 1.01 -8.31 9.15
C LEU A 85 0.52 -7.87 7.76
N GLY A 86 -0.15 -8.76 7.05
CA GLY A 86 -0.69 -8.55 5.70
C GLY A 86 -2.18 -8.84 5.58
N TYR A 87 -2.65 -9.01 4.36
CA TYR A 87 -4.05 -9.29 4.00
C TYR A 87 -5.02 -8.25 4.58
N ASN A 88 -6.14 -8.69 5.14
CA ASN A 88 -7.18 -7.85 5.72
C ASN A 88 -6.79 -7.10 7.01
N ARG A 89 -5.51 -7.15 7.44
CA ARG A 89 -4.98 -6.34 8.56
C ARG A 89 -4.37 -5.02 8.11
N VAL A 90 -4.20 -4.83 6.80
CA VAL A 90 -3.76 -3.57 6.20
C VAL A 90 -4.95 -2.92 5.49
N VAL A 91 -5.30 -1.71 5.89
CA VAL A 91 -6.31 -0.91 5.18
C VAL A 91 -5.62 -0.11 4.07
N VAL A 92 -6.15 -0.22 2.88
CA VAL A 92 -5.70 0.56 1.72
C VAL A 92 -6.71 1.66 1.44
N VAL A 93 -6.24 2.90 1.34
CA VAL A 93 -7.08 4.06 1.04
C VAL A 93 -6.62 4.67 -0.29
N ASN A 94 -7.54 4.78 -1.22
CA ASN A 94 -7.32 5.38 -2.53
C ASN A 94 -8.48 6.32 -2.87
N ASP A 95 -8.20 7.52 -3.36
CA ASP A 95 -9.19 8.59 -3.58
C ASP A 95 -9.98 9.01 -2.33
N GLY A 96 -9.43 8.74 -1.13
CA GLY A 96 -10.04 9.05 0.15
C GLY A 96 -10.99 8.00 0.71
N ILE A 97 -11.32 6.95 -0.04
CA ILE A 97 -12.11 5.81 0.42
C ILE A 97 -11.27 4.57 0.61
N ARG A 98 -11.72 3.66 1.46
CA ARG A 98 -11.15 2.33 1.61
C ARG A 98 -11.34 1.56 0.30
N GLN A 99 -10.23 1.06 -0.26
CA GLN A 99 -10.21 0.23 -1.46
C GLN A 99 -10.62 -1.20 -1.10
N GLU A 100 -11.69 -1.68 -1.69
CA GLU A 100 -12.22 -3.03 -1.46
C GLU A 100 -12.07 -3.87 -2.74
N GLY A 101 -11.01 -4.70 -2.78
CA GLY A 101 -10.63 -5.55 -3.92
C GLY A 101 -10.52 -7.02 -3.56
N GLN A 102 -11.22 -7.49 -2.52
CA GLN A 102 -11.19 -8.89 -2.10
C GLN A 102 -9.78 -9.40 -1.76
N GLN A 103 -8.99 -8.60 -1.03
CA GLN A 103 -7.57 -8.87 -0.74
C GLN A 103 -7.31 -10.09 0.17
N TRP A 104 -8.31 -10.90 0.45
CA TRP A 104 -8.21 -12.10 1.28
C TRP A 104 -7.51 -13.28 0.57
N GLY A 105 -7.69 -13.43 -0.75
CA GLY A 105 -7.05 -14.49 -1.55
C GLY A 105 -5.57 -14.19 -1.85
N ASP A 106 -4.75 -15.19 -2.00
CA ASP A 106 -3.31 -15.03 -2.31
C ASP A 106 -3.08 -14.44 -3.70
N GLU A 107 -3.93 -14.73 -4.67
CA GLU A 107 -3.92 -14.24 -6.05
C GLU A 107 -4.64 -12.89 -6.21
N HIS A 108 -5.17 -12.34 -5.12
CA HIS A 108 -5.88 -11.08 -5.15
C HIS A 108 -4.95 -9.91 -4.76
N GLY A 109 -4.39 -9.21 -5.74
CA GLY A 109 -3.62 -7.99 -5.52
C GLY A 109 -4.46 -6.79 -5.15
N ILE A 110 -3.82 -5.65 -4.94
CA ILE A 110 -4.54 -4.37 -4.84
C ILE A 110 -4.63 -3.73 -6.22
N GLU A 111 -5.82 -3.28 -6.59
CA GLU A 111 -6.14 -2.69 -7.89
C GLU A 111 -5.92 -1.16 -7.84
N ILE A 112 -4.67 -0.72 -8.01
CA ILE A 112 -4.29 0.69 -8.00
C ILE A 112 -3.36 0.98 -9.17
N ASP A 113 -3.77 1.91 -10.04
CA ASP A 113 -2.92 2.47 -11.07
C ASP A 113 -1.78 3.28 -10.44
N GLY A 114 -0.54 2.78 -10.56
CA GLY A 114 0.66 3.46 -10.05
C GLY A 114 0.87 4.85 -10.66
N ALA A 115 0.45 5.08 -11.91
CA ALA A 115 0.55 6.38 -12.56
C ALA A 115 -0.38 7.44 -11.95
N SER A 116 -1.45 7.03 -11.25
CA SER A 116 -2.37 7.94 -10.55
C SER A 116 -1.85 8.40 -9.19
N VAL A 117 -0.83 7.73 -8.65
CA VAL A 117 -0.29 7.99 -7.31
C VAL A 117 0.78 9.07 -7.37
N HIS A 118 0.61 10.12 -6.58
CA HIS A 118 1.58 11.19 -6.42
C HIS A 118 2.49 10.97 -5.21
N SER A 119 1.90 10.61 -4.07
CA SER A 119 2.64 10.30 -2.84
C SER A 119 1.91 9.22 -2.05
N VAL A 120 2.62 8.59 -1.11
CA VAL A 120 2.04 7.54 -0.26
C VAL A 120 2.35 7.84 1.20
N GLU A 121 1.32 7.82 2.05
CA GLU A 121 1.50 7.82 3.50
C GLU A 121 1.29 6.39 4.03
N ILE A 122 2.16 5.96 4.93
CA ILE A 122 2.13 4.65 5.56
C ILE A 122 2.03 4.85 7.07
N LEU A 123 0.82 4.66 7.61
CA LEU A 123 0.59 4.68 9.05
C LEU A 123 0.79 3.27 9.58
N LYS A 124 1.72 3.06 10.50
CA LYS A 124 2.08 1.73 10.99
C LYS A 124 1.44 1.47 12.36
N GLY A 125 0.77 0.33 12.49
CA GLY A 125 0.08 -0.08 13.71
C GLY A 125 -1.34 0.47 13.85
N PRO A 126 -2.05 0.07 14.92
CA PRO A 126 -3.49 0.32 15.09
C PRO A 126 -3.87 1.73 15.54
N ALA A 127 -2.95 2.68 15.54
CA ALA A 127 -3.22 4.08 15.93
C ALA A 127 -4.11 4.85 14.93
N SER A 128 -4.40 4.28 13.77
CA SER A 128 -5.14 4.91 12.66
C SER A 128 -6.66 4.87 12.85
N LEU A 129 -7.15 5.38 13.96
CA LEU A 129 -8.56 5.28 14.38
C LEU A 129 -9.58 5.83 13.37
N MET A 130 -9.18 6.75 12.49
CA MET A 130 -10.09 7.41 11.56
C MET A 130 -10.38 6.58 10.29
N TYR A 131 -9.66 5.47 10.06
CA TYR A 131 -9.80 4.67 8.83
C TYR A 131 -10.60 3.37 9.00
N GLY A 132 -11.15 3.15 10.18
CA GLY A 132 -12.05 2.04 10.44
C GLY A 132 -11.41 0.90 11.21
N SER A 133 -12.22 -0.13 11.46
CA SER A 133 -11.75 -1.44 11.89
C SER A 133 -10.82 -2.04 10.82
N ASP A 134 -10.10 -3.10 11.17
CA ASP A 134 -9.18 -3.84 10.31
C ASP A 134 -7.79 -3.18 10.11
N ALA A 135 -7.59 -1.90 10.47
CA ALA A 135 -6.29 -1.22 10.42
C ALA A 135 -5.33 -1.70 11.53
N MET A 136 -5.19 -3.01 11.74
CA MET A 136 -4.35 -3.57 12.80
C MET A 136 -2.85 -3.48 12.50
N ALA A 137 -2.47 -3.72 11.26
CA ALA A 137 -1.11 -3.54 10.77
C ALA A 137 -0.81 -2.08 10.45
N GLY A 138 -1.83 -1.36 10.01
CA GLY A 138 -1.73 0.03 9.61
C GLY A 138 -2.59 0.39 8.41
N VAL A 139 -2.33 1.57 7.87
CA VAL A 139 -3.05 2.12 6.70
C VAL A 139 -2.06 2.60 5.66
N LEU A 140 -2.29 2.24 4.40
CA LEU A 140 -1.65 2.81 3.23
C LEU A 140 -2.60 3.83 2.59
N ILE A 141 -2.15 5.07 2.44
CA ILE A 141 -2.95 6.13 1.84
C ILE A 141 -2.25 6.59 0.57
N PHE A 142 -2.91 6.38 -0.56
CA PHE A 142 -2.45 6.81 -1.87
C PHE A 142 -3.06 8.16 -2.21
N HIS A 143 -2.21 9.17 -2.36
CA HIS A 143 -2.63 10.53 -2.66
C HIS A 143 -2.49 10.83 -4.15
N PRO A 144 -3.52 11.38 -4.80
CA PRO A 144 -3.42 11.91 -6.15
C PRO A 144 -2.60 13.20 -6.17
N ALA A 145 -2.18 13.64 -7.36
CA ALA A 145 -1.49 14.92 -7.52
C ALA A 145 -2.34 16.08 -7.00
N PRO A 146 -1.73 17.10 -6.39
CA PRO A 146 -2.42 18.30 -5.96
C PRO A 146 -3.14 19.00 -7.13
N VAL A 147 -4.28 19.62 -6.84
CA VAL A 147 -5.04 20.39 -7.82
C VAL A 147 -4.16 21.47 -8.45
N ALA A 148 -4.31 21.68 -9.76
CA ALA A 148 -3.57 22.71 -10.49
C ALA A 148 -3.79 24.11 -9.86
N PRO A 149 -2.77 24.98 -9.82
CA PRO A 149 -2.92 26.35 -9.35
C PRO A 149 -3.99 27.12 -10.15
N LEU A 150 -4.58 28.13 -9.52
CA LEU A 150 -5.62 28.94 -10.17
C LEU A 150 -5.10 29.60 -11.44
N GLY A 151 -5.85 29.52 -12.52
CA GLY A 151 -5.51 30.08 -13.82
C GLY A 151 -4.55 29.22 -14.65
N THR A 152 -4.21 27.99 -14.21
CA THR A 152 -3.28 27.14 -14.94
C THR A 152 -3.97 25.93 -15.56
N VAL A 153 -3.40 25.45 -16.66
CA VAL A 153 -3.63 24.13 -17.26
C VAL A 153 -2.25 23.50 -17.41
N ARG A 154 -2.13 22.22 -17.07
CA ARG A 154 -0.88 21.48 -17.18
C ARG A 154 -1.14 20.03 -17.57
N GLY A 155 -0.18 19.41 -18.20
CA GLY A 155 -0.24 18.00 -18.52
C GLY A 155 1.11 17.33 -18.31
N ASN A 156 1.13 16.04 -18.40
CA ASN A 156 2.35 15.25 -18.48
C ASN A 156 2.13 13.96 -19.29
N ILE A 157 3.21 13.50 -19.88
CA ILE A 157 3.32 12.18 -20.50
C ILE A 157 4.41 11.44 -19.71
N SER A 158 4.12 10.22 -19.27
CA SER A 158 5.12 9.31 -18.72
C SER A 158 5.21 8.10 -19.61
N THR A 159 6.42 7.59 -19.83
CA THR A 159 6.64 6.31 -20.50
C THR A 159 7.80 5.57 -19.84
N GLU A 160 7.68 4.27 -19.69
CA GLU A 160 8.67 3.39 -19.08
C GLU A 160 8.78 2.09 -19.88
N TYR A 161 10.02 1.61 -20.06
CA TYR A 161 10.30 0.33 -20.66
C TYR A 161 11.26 -0.47 -19.78
N GLN A 162 10.96 -1.76 -19.56
CA GLN A 162 11.77 -2.70 -18.80
C GLN A 162 12.21 -3.87 -19.67
N THR A 163 13.49 -4.25 -19.60
CA THR A 163 14.06 -5.24 -20.53
C THR A 163 13.83 -6.69 -20.14
N ASN A 164 13.58 -6.98 -18.85
CA ASN A 164 13.45 -8.36 -18.40
C ASN A 164 12.16 -9.01 -18.89
N ASN A 165 11.04 -8.33 -18.70
CA ASN A 165 9.70 -8.79 -19.07
C ASN A 165 9.06 -7.95 -20.19
N GLY A 166 9.86 -7.13 -20.90
CA GLY A 166 9.37 -6.26 -21.97
C GLY A 166 8.25 -5.32 -21.53
N LEU A 167 8.18 -5.01 -20.23
CA LEU A 167 7.13 -4.13 -19.73
C LEU A 167 7.20 -2.78 -20.44
N PHE A 168 6.08 -2.36 -20.98
CA PHE A 168 5.88 -1.02 -21.50
C PHE A 168 4.70 -0.38 -20.78
N ASP A 169 4.98 0.72 -20.10
CA ASP A 169 4.00 1.52 -19.33
C ASP A 169 3.98 2.92 -19.92
N TYR A 170 2.80 3.43 -20.24
CA TYR A 170 2.63 4.83 -20.61
C TYR A 170 1.40 5.44 -19.96
N SER A 171 1.51 6.71 -19.60
CA SER A 171 0.39 7.45 -19.04
C SER A 171 0.32 8.87 -19.59
N LEU A 172 -0.90 9.36 -19.72
CA LEU A 172 -1.24 10.70 -20.14
C LEU A 172 -2.07 11.35 -19.03
N ASN A 173 -1.70 12.56 -18.64
CA ASN A 173 -2.47 13.33 -17.67
C ASN A 173 -2.64 14.77 -18.15
N ALA A 174 -3.81 15.33 -17.93
CA ALA A 174 -4.07 16.76 -18.07
C ALA A 174 -4.94 17.25 -16.91
N SER A 175 -4.64 18.42 -16.38
CA SER A 175 -5.36 19.00 -15.25
C SER A 175 -5.42 20.52 -15.37
N GLY A 176 -6.46 21.11 -14.79
CA GLY A 176 -6.63 22.55 -14.84
C GLY A 176 -7.47 23.11 -13.70
N ASN A 177 -7.35 24.45 -13.52
CA ASN A 177 -8.12 25.20 -12.54
C ASN A 177 -8.44 26.59 -13.12
N GLN A 178 -9.63 26.73 -13.64
CA GLN A 178 -10.11 27.99 -14.22
C GLN A 178 -11.23 28.58 -13.36
N LYS A 179 -10.94 29.73 -12.73
CA LYS A 179 -11.90 30.44 -11.86
C LYS A 179 -12.46 29.53 -10.73
N GLY A 180 -11.62 28.60 -10.23
CA GLY A 180 -12.01 27.64 -9.19
C GLY A 180 -12.88 26.47 -9.67
N ILE A 181 -13.09 26.30 -10.97
CA ILE A 181 -13.49 25.04 -11.57
C ILE A 181 -12.22 24.23 -11.77
N VAL A 182 -12.14 23.10 -11.11
CA VAL A 182 -10.98 22.20 -11.14
C VAL A 182 -11.32 20.94 -11.89
N TRP A 183 -10.37 20.41 -12.65
CA TRP A 183 -10.52 19.16 -13.37
C TRP A 183 -9.19 18.46 -13.53
N ASP A 184 -9.23 17.14 -13.62
CA ASP A 184 -8.11 16.26 -13.92
C ASP A 184 -8.62 15.09 -14.76
N VAL A 185 -7.86 14.68 -15.76
CA VAL A 185 -8.10 13.48 -16.56
C VAL A 185 -6.81 12.73 -16.74
N ARG A 186 -6.88 11.42 -16.64
CA ARG A 186 -5.73 10.52 -16.78
C ARG A 186 -6.13 9.26 -17.55
N PHE A 187 -5.18 8.77 -18.32
CA PHE A 187 -5.21 7.45 -18.93
C PHE A 187 -3.84 6.80 -18.76
N SER A 188 -3.81 5.52 -18.47
CA SER A 188 -2.59 4.69 -18.43
C SER A 188 -2.86 3.32 -19.04
N ASP A 189 -1.83 2.77 -19.68
CA ASP A 189 -1.84 1.40 -20.21
C ASP A 189 -0.45 0.78 -20.01
N LYS A 190 -0.42 -0.42 -19.47
CA LYS A 190 0.78 -1.16 -19.12
C LYS A 190 0.62 -2.60 -19.56
N TYR A 191 1.64 -3.16 -20.16
CA TYR A 191 1.66 -4.57 -20.53
C TYR A 191 3.07 -5.15 -20.41
N ALA A 192 3.14 -6.39 -20.01
CA ALA A 192 4.38 -7.13 -19.84
C ALA A 192 4.21 -8.56 -20.36
N HIS A 193 5.23 -9.08 -21.02
CA HIS A 193 5.33 -10.50 -21.29
C HIS A 193 5.88 -11.26 -20.06
N ALA A 194 6.05 -12.57 -20.15
CA ALA A 194 6.64 -13.38 -19.09
C ALA A 194 7.99 -12.81 -18.65
N TYR A 195 8.26 -12.84 -17.35
CA TYR A 195 9.59 -12.48 -16.84
C TYR A 195 10.55 -13.67 -16.88
N ARG A 196 11.83 -13.36 -16.72
CA ARG A 196 12.89 -14.38 -16.70
C ARG A 196 13.82 -14.22 -15.50
N ASN A 197 14.39 -15.34 -15.09
CA ASN A 197 15.46 -15.42 -14.10
C ASN A 197 16.52 -16.44 -14.52
N SER A 198 17.60 -16.58 -13.75
CA SER A 198 18.72 -17.45 -14.09
C SER A 198 18.47 -18.95 -13.81
N VAL A 199 17.38 -19.31 -13.15
CA VAL A 199 17.04 -20.70 -12.77
C VAL A 199 15.93 -21.25 -13.65
N ASN A 200 14.76 -20.62 -13.61
CA ASN A 200 13.58 -21.05 -14.36
C ASN A 200 13.60 -20.59 -15.83
N HIS A 201 14.58 -19.78 -16.23
CA HIS A 201 14.61 -19.10 -17.52
C HIS A 201 13.39 -18.20 -17.71
N TRP A 202 12.48 -18.52 -18.59
CA TRP A 202 11.19 -17.86 -18.71
C TRP A 202 10.19 -18.48 -17.73
N VAL A 203 9.53 -17.63 -16.95
CA VAL A 203 8.44 -18.07 -16.09
C VAL A 203 7.14 -17.97 -16.90
N ALA A 204 6.68 -19.13 -17.36
CA ALA A 204 5.49 -19.24 -18.19
C ALA A 204 4.27 -18.58 -17.50
N ASN A 205 3.38 -18.02 -18.29
CA ASN A 205 2.13 -17.36 -17.87
C ASN A 205 2.29 -16.21 -16.86
N SER A 206 3.49 -15.63 -16.72
CA SER A 206 3.73 -14.49 -15.82
C SER A 206 3.50 -13.11 -16.48
N GLY A 207 3.03 -13.10 -17.72
CA GLY A 207 2.65 -11.89 -18.44
C GLY A 207 1.35 -11.28 -17.93
N PHE A 208 1.15 -9.99 -18.19
CA PHE A 208 -0.07 -9.28 -17.78
C PHE A 208 -0.33 -8.04 -18.61
N THR A 209 -1.57 -7.55 -18.54
CA THR A 209 -1.98 -6.24 -19.06
C THR A 209 -2.76 -5.48 -18.00
N GLU A 210 -2.50 -4.18 -17.87
CA GLU A 210 -3.17 -3.28 -16.94
C GLU A 210 -3.59 -2.01 -17.68
N ARG A 211 -4.83 -1.59 -17.52
CA ARG A 211 -5.36 -0.36 -18.12
C ARG A 211 -6.17 0.41 -17.10
N ALA A 212 -5.94 1.73 -17.01
CA ALA A 212 -6.71 2.57 -16.12
C ALA A 212 -7.08 3.90 -16.77
N ALA A 213 -8.21 4.43 -16.34
CA ALA A 213 -8.66 5.77 -16.69
C ALA A 213 -9.30 6.42 -15.47
N SER A 214 -9.05 7.71 -15.28
CA SER A 214 -9.69 8.46 -14.21
C SER A 214 -9.99 9.88 -14.63
N GLY A 215 -11.01 10.46 -14.00
CA GLY A 215 -11.39 11.86 -14.19
C GLY A 215 -11.89 12.47 -12.89
N MET A 216 -11.64 13.75 -12.72
CA MET A 216 -12.14 14.54 -11.61
C MET A 216 -12.65 15.87 -12.13
N VAL A 217 -13.79 16.31 -11.63
CA VAL A 217 -14.32 17.66 -11.81
C VAL A 217 -14.80 18.19 -10.47
N GLY A 218 -14.61 19.46 -10.22
CA GLY A 218 -15.04 20.05 -8.95
C GLY A 218 -14.98 21.55 -8.90
N LEU A 219 -15.39 22.05 -7.75
CA LEU A 219 -15.44 23.47 -7.43
C LEU A 219 -14.59 23.74 -6.19
N ASN A 220 -13.65 24.67 -6.30
CA ASN A 220 -12.93 25.26 -5.18
C ASN A 220 -13.45 26.68 -4.96
N ARG A 221 -13.94 26.98 -3.77
CA ARG A 221 -14.55 28.26 -3.39
C ARG A 221 -14.14 28.66 -1.96
N ASN A 222 -14.54 29.84 -1.54
CA ASN A 222 -14.26 30.34 -0.19
C ASN A 222 -14.90 29.47 0.91
N TRP A 223 -16.00 28.79 0.61
CA TRP A 223 -16.66 27.87 1.54
C TRP A 223 -15.97 26.51 1.68
N GLY A 224 -15.05 26.19 0.76
CA GLY A 224 -14.36 24.89 0.70
C GLY A 224 -14.29 24.35 -0.72
N PHE A 225 -14.48 23.03 -0.86
CA PHE A 225 -14.52 22.39 -2.19
C PHE A 225 -15.55 21.25 -2.25
N SER A 226 -15.98 20.96 -3.47
CA SER A 226 -16.76 19.75 -3.81
C SER A 226 -16.18 19.16 -5.10
N ARG A 227 -15.86 17.87 -5.11
CA ARG A 227 -15.19 17.17 -6.21
C ARG A 227 -15.83 15.81 -6.45
N LEU A 228 -16.18 15.54 -7.70
CA LEU A 228 -16.59 14.23 -8.17
C LEU A 228 -15.39 13.59 -8.88
N LYS A 229 -15.00 12.40 -8.44
CA LYS A 229 -13.94 11.59 -9.04
C LYS A 229 -14.56 10.32 -9.60
N LEU A 230 -14.17 9.95 -10.80
CA LEU A 230 -14.55 8.69 -11.45
C LEU A 230 -13.27 7.95 -11.82
N SER A 231 -13.20 6.65 -11.62
CA SER A 231 -12.08 5.83 -12.05
C SER A 231 -12.50 4.45 -12.53
N TYR A 232 -11.76 3.96 -13.49
CA TYR A 232 -11.81 2.63 -14.05
C TYR A 232 -10.41 2.02 -13.98
N TYR A 233 -10.34 0.77 -13.58
CA TYR A 233 -9.12 -0.03 -13.57
C TYR A 233 -9.44 -1.42 -14.10
N HIS A 234 -8.57 -1.95 -14.95
CA HIS A 234 -8.66 -3.31 -15.48
C HIS A 234 -7.29 -3.95 -15.49
N LEU A 235 -7.20 -5.16 -14.95
CA LEU A 235 -6.00 -5.97 -14.91
C LEU A 235 -6.31 -7.37 -15.44
N THR A 236 -5.46 -7.89 -16.32
CA THR A 236 -5.48 -9.29 -16.79
C THR A 236 -4.12 -9.91 -16.51
N PRO A 237 -3.89 -10.52 -15.34
CA PRO A 237 -2.68 -11.27 -15.05
C PRO A 237 -2.86 -12.73 -15.44
N GLY A 238 -1.78 -13.36 -15.90
CA GLY A 238 -1.70 -14.83 -15.92
C GLY A 238 -1.52 -15.37 -14.50
N ILE A 239 -2.04 -16.54 -14.23
CA ILE A 239 -1.83 -17.30 -12.99
C ILE A 239 -0.68 -18.29 -13.24
N ILE A 240 0.26 -18.36 -12.32
CA ILE A 240 1.47 -19.17 -12.43
C ILE A 240 1.30 -20.41 -11.54
N GLU A 241 1.20 -21.59 -12.15
CA GLU A 241 0.99 -22.86 -11.43
C GLU A 241 2.26 -23.69 -11.28
N GLY A 242 3.40 -23.19 -11.78
CA GLY A 242 4.69 -23.86 -11.65
C GLY A 242 5.05 -24.71 -12.85
N GLU A 243 4.27 -24.73 -13.91
CA GLU A 243 4.58 -25.43 -15.14
C GLU A 243 5.72 -24.76 -15.91
N GLU A 244 6.60 -25.58 -16.54
CA GLU A 244 7.70 -25.06 -17.36
C GLU A 244 7.20 -24.61 -18.75
N GLU A 245 6.10 -25.19 -19.24
CA GLU A 245 5.49 -24.89 -20.54
C GLU A 245 4.29 -23.96 -20.38
N GLY A 246 4.16 -22.98 -21.27
CA GLY A 246 3.06 -22.04 -21.26
C GLY A 246 3.37 -20.76 -22.03
N PRO A 247 2.43 -19.81 -22.11
CA PRO A 247 2.62 -18.57 -22.85
C PRO A 247 3.69 -17.69 -22.21
N ILE A 248 4.62 -17.23 -23.05
CA ILE A 248 5.66 -16.26 -22.67
C ILE A 248 5.42 -14.86 -23.26
N GLY A 249 4.37 -14.68 -24.06
CA GLY A 249 4.02 -13.42 -24.71
C GLY A 249 3.28 -12.43 -23.79
N TYR A 250 2.83 -11.32 -24.36
CA TYR A 250 2.10 -10.26 -23.65
C TYR A 250 0.65 -10.63 -23.28
N LYS A 251 0.07 -11.61 -23.96
CA LYS A 251 -1.27 -12.10 -23.65
C LYS A 251 -1.15 -13.33 -22.74
N PRO A 252 -1.68 -13.28 -21.52
CA PRO A 252 -1.75 -14.46 -20.66
C PRO A 252 -2.54 -15.60 -21.32
N GLY A 253 -2.16 -16.83 -21.03
CA GLY A 253 -2.93 -18.03 -21.31
C GLY A 253 -3.70 -18.49 -20.09
N LEU A 254 -4.33 -19.65 -20.20
CA LEU A 254 -4.99 -20.30 -19.07
C LEU A 254 -3.95 -20.86 -18.08
N PRO A 255 -4.22 -20.78 -16.76
CA PRO A 255 -5.28 -19.97 -16.18
C PRO A 255 -4.91 -18.48 -16.09
N PHE A 256 -5.92 -17.60 -16.13
CA PHE A 256 -5.73 -16.17 -15.97
C PHE A 256 -6.93 -15.53 -15.28
N GLN A 257 -6.74 -14.30 -14.74
CA GLN A 257 -7.82 -13.51 -14.17
C GLN A 257 -8.17 -12.31 -15.07
N GLN A 258 -9.40 -11.82 -14.93
CA GLN A 258 -9.80 -10.48 -15.37
C GLN A 258 -10.41 -9.75 -14.18
N VAL A 259 -9.78 -8.64 -13.81
CA VAL A 259 -10.22 -7.81 -12.69
C VAL A 259 -10.66 -6.45 -13.20
N TYR A 260 -11.89 -6.08 -12.89
CA TYR A 260 -12.45 -4.76 -13.20
C TYR A 260 -12.80 -4.04 -11.91
N HIS A 261 -12.32 -2.80 -11.77
CA HIS A 261 -12.64 -1.97 -10.62
C HIS A 261 -13.16 -0.60 -11.07
N TYR A 262 -14.40 -0.30 -10.73
CA TYR A 262 -15.05 0.97 -11.00
C TYR A 262 -15.24 1.74 -9.71
N LYS A 263 -15.00 3.05 -9.72
CA LYS A 263 -15.24 3.92 -8.56
C LYS A 263 -15.89 5.24 -8.98
N ALA A 264 -16.77 5.73 -8.10
CA ALA A 264 -17.32 7.07 -8.13
C ALA A 264 -17.27 7.64 -6.71
N VAL A 265 -16.54 8.75 -6.51
CA VAL A 265 -16.31 9.35 -5.20
C VAL A 265 -16.69 10.82 -5.22
N LEU A 266 -17.61 11.21 -4.35
CA LEU A 266 -17.95 12.60 -4.05
C LEU A 266 -17.22 13.04 -2.77
N ASP A 267 -16.24 13.92 -2.93
CA ASP A 267 -15.35 14.43 -1.87
C ASP A 267 -15.66 15.90 -1.62
N ASN A 268 -16.21 16.19 -0.43
CA ASN A 268 -16.58 17.53 -0.04
C ASN A 268 -15.84 17.96 1.22
N THR A 269 -15.45 19.23 1.26
CA THR A 269 -14.94 19.89 2.46
C THR A 269 -15.58 21.27 2.58
N PHE A 270 -16.22 21.54 3.68
CA PHE A 270 -16.89 22.80 4.00
C PHE A 270 -16.18 23.45 5.18
N ARG A 271 -15.96 24.75 5.10
CA ARG A 271 -15.53 25.56 6.25
C ARG A 271 -16.72 25.79 7.16
N VAL A 272 -16.62 25.36 8.42
CA VAL A 272 -17.69 25.48 9.42
C VAL A 272 -17.08 26.03 10.70
N GLY A 273 -17.37 27.29 11.00
CA GLY A 273 -16.75 27.98 12.14
C GLY A 273 -15.22 28.04 12.00
N GLU A 274 -14.53 27.60 13.06
CA GLU A 274 -13.05 27.52 13.11
C GLU A 274 -12.50 26.18 12.62
N GLY A 275 -13.30 25.38 11.93
CA GLY A 275 -12.90 24.06 11.48
C GLY A 275 -13.42 23.72 10.09
N ARG A 276 -13.32 22.44 9.76
CA ARG A 276 -13.71 21.88 8.46
C ARG A 276 -14.61 20.66 8.66
N LEU A 277 -15.75 20.67 7.98
CA LEU A 277 -16.60 19.48 7.83
C LEU A 277 -16.20 18.79 6.52
N LYS A 278 -15.68 17.59 6.63
CA LYS A 278 -15.43 16.70 5.48
C LYS A 278 -16.58 15.72 5.35
N ALA A 279 -17.11 15.55 4.13
CA ALA A 279 -18.17 14.60 3.83
C ALA A 279 -17.82 13.89 2.51
N LEU A 280 -17.55 12.61 2.63
CA LEU A 280 -17.14 11.76 1.53
C LEU A 280 -18.16 10.63 1.37
N LEU A 281 -18.60 10.41 0.13
CA LEU A 281 -19.44 9.30 -0.28
C LEU A 281 -18.79 8.65 -1.50
N GLY A 282 -18.54 7.33 -1.44
CA GLY A 282 -17.90 6.60 -2.52
C GLY A 282 -18.62 5.31 -2.83
N TRP A 283 -18.94 5.08 -4.10
CA TRP A 283 -19.35 3.78 -4.60
C TRP A 283 -18.20 3.14 -5.36
N GLN A 284 -18.01 1.84 -5.16
CA GLN A 284 -17.07 1.04 -5.93
C GLN A 284 -17.66 -0.33 -6.24
N GLN A 285 -17.28 -0.87 -7.39
CA GLN A 285 -17.56 -2.24 -7.78
C GLN A 285 -16.24 -2.91 -8.18
N ASN A 286 -15.91 -4.00 -7.53
CA ASN A 286 -14.86 -4.91 -7.93
C ASN A 286 -15.50 -6.15 -8.55
N ARG A 287 -15.15 -6.44 -9.80
CA ARG A 287 -15.54 -7.67 -10.49
C ARG A 287 -14.27 -8.44 -10.80
N ARG A 288 -14.16 -9.62 -10.24
CA ARG A 288 -13.04 -10.56 -10.45
C ARG A 288 -13.58 -11.82 -11.12
N GLN A 289 -12.93 -12.22 -12.18
CA GLN A 289 -13.24 -13.40 -12.96
C GLN A 289 -11.99 -14.24 -13.10
N GLU A 290 -12.11 -15.56 -12.95
CA GLU A 290 -11.03 -16.53 -13.11
C GLU A 290 -11.40 -17.47 -14.25
N TYR A 291 -10.45 -17.68 -15.15
CA TYR A 291 -10.58 -18.46 -16.38
C TYR A 291 -9.55 -19.57 -16.32
N GLU A 292 -10.01 -20.81 -16.31
CA GLU A 292 -9.18 -21.99 -16.06
C GLU A 292 -9.21 -22.96 -17.25
N GLU A 293 -10.38 -23.46 -17.60
CA GLU A 293 -10.55 -24.43 -18.69
C GLU A 293 -10.79 -23.76 -20.05
N SER A 294 -11.40 -22.58 -20.06
CA SER A 294 -11.79 -21.86 -21.27
C SER A 294 -11.44 -20.38 -21.17
N ALA A 295 -10.99 -19.77 -22.26
CA ALA A 295 -10.78 -18.33 -22.33
C ALA A 295 -12.09 -17.53 -22.56
N ASP A 296 -13.18 -18.18 -22.85
CA ASP A 296 -14.48 -17.58 -23.15
C ASP A 296 -15.48 -17.69 -21.97
N GLU A 297 -15.25 -18.62 -21.04
CA GLU A 297 -16.12 -18.89 -19.90
C GLU A 297 -15.30 -18.88 -18.61
N TYR A 298 -15.73 -18.11 -17.62
CA TYR A 298 -15.09 -18.06 -16.31
C TYR A 298 -15.70 -19.12 -15.38
N GLY A 299 -14.88 -19.90 -14.69
CA GLY A 299 -15.30 -20.81 -13.62
C GLY A 299 -15.78 -20.01 -12.41
N LEU A 300 -14.93 -19.10 -11.91
CA LEU A 300 -15.22 -18.28 -10.75
C LEU A 300 -15.45 -16.81 -11.12
N CYS A 301 -16.50 -16.21 -10.57
CA CYS A 301 -16.76 -14.77 -10.74
C CYS A 301 -17.38 -14.14 -9.49
N PHE A 302 -16.68 -13.18 -8.90
CA PHE A 302 -17.19 -12.36 -7.80
C PHE A 302 -17.56 -10.95 -8.30
N VAL A 303 -18.73 -10.46 -7.90
CA VAL A 303 -19.16 -9.08 -8.10
C VAL A 303 -19.41 -8.45 -6.74
N LEU A 304 -18.42 -7.69 -6.28
CA LEU A 304 -18.43 -6.99 -5.01
C LEU A 304 -18.82 -5.53 -5.21
N ASN A 305 -19.92 -5.09 -4.61
CA ASN A 305 -20.33 -3.69 -4.56
C ASN A 305 -20.15 -3.14 -3.16
N THR A 306 -19.54 -1.96 -3.05
CA THR A 306 -19.32 -1.29 -1.77
C THR A 306 -19.69 0.18 -1.86
N LEU A 307 -20.48 0.65 -0.91
CA LEU A 307 -20.77 2.06 -0.69
C LEU A 307 -20.05 2.49 0.60
N ASN A 308 -19.07 3.37 0.48
CA ASN A 308 -18.32 3.94 1.59
C ASN A 308 -18.89 5.30 1.97
N TYR A 309 -18.89 5.62 3.27
CA TYR A 309 -19.21 6.95 3.78
C TYR A 309 -18.22 7.36 4.87
N ASP A 310 -17.81 8.64 4.87
CA ASP A 310 -16.94 9.25 5.89
C ASP A 310 -17.37 10.70 6.11
N ILE A 311 -17.91 11.00 7.28
CA ILE A 311 -18.33 12.33 7.67
C ILE A 311 -17.57 12.69 8.94
N LYS A 312 -16.76 13.76 8.90
CA LYS A 312 -15.97 14.18 10.03
C LYS A 312 -15.82 15.68 10.12
N TYR A 313 -15.91 16.18 11.33
CA TYR A 313 -15.56 17.54 11.67
C TYR A 313 -14.15 17.58 12.25
N GLN A 314 -13.31 18.44 11.71
CA GLN A 314 -11.94 18.68 12.17
C GLN A 314 -11.81 20.16 12.54
N ARG A 315 -11.36 20.44 13.74
CA ARG A 315 -11.02 21.79 14.16
C ARG A 315 -9.53 22.02 14.01
N ASP A 316 -9.19 23.10 13.32
CA ASP A 316 -7.81 23.58 13.21
C ASP A 316 -7.28 24.04 14.57
N ALA A 317 -5.96 24.18 14.71
CA ALA A 317 -5.33 24.46 15.99
C ALA A 317 -5.86 25.75 16.64
N HIS A 318 -6.40 25.63 17.85
CA HIS A 318 -6.83 26.73 18.67
C HIS A 318 -6.31 26.55 20.11
N ALA A 319 -5.52 27.50 20.58
CA ALA A 319 -4.87 27.40 21.90
C ALA A 319 -4.09 26.09 22.09
N GLY A 320 -3.45 25.57 21.02
CA GLY A 320 -2.70 24.32 21.00
C GLY A 320 -3.55 23.03 20.96
N TRP A 321 -4.87 23.11 20.88
CA TRP A 321 -5.75 21.97 20.69
C TRP A 321 -6.10 21.75 19.22
N LYS A 322 -5.99 20.51 18.74
CA LYS A 322 -6.56 20.01 17.49
C LYS A 322 -7.48 18.85 17.83
N TYR A 323 -8.65 18.74 17.22
CA TYR A 323 -9.51 17.57 17.41
C TYR A 323 -10.32 17.24 16.17
N ALA A 324 -10.70 15.97 16.08
CA ALA A 324 -11.60 15.48 15.07
C ALA A 324 -12.64 14.54 15.68
N VAL A 325 -13.86 14.62 15.19
CA VAL A 325 -14.94 13.71 15.53
C VAL A 325 -15.66 13.33 14.25
N GLY A 326 -16.02 12.06 14.09
CA GLY A 326 -16.66 11.61 12.87
C GLY A 326 -17.25 10.23 12.94
N VAL A 327 -17.99 9.91 11.89
CA VAL A 327 -18.59 8.62 11.63
C VAL A 327 -18.21 8.17 10.24
N ASN A 328 -17.79 6.92 10.10
CA ASN A 328 -17.54 6.30 8.81
C ASN A 328 -17.90 4.82 8.80
N GLY A 329 -17.95 4.25 7.62
CA GLY A 329 -18.25 2.85 7.44
C GLY A 329 -18.52 2.50 5.98
N MET A 330 -19.12 1.32 5.79
CA MET A 330 -19.47 0.83 4.45
C MET A 330 -20.70 -0.06 4.46
N LEU A 331 -21.39 -0.10 3.31
CA LEU A 331 -22.35 -1.13 2.97
C LEU A 331 -21.78 -1.94 1.82
N GLN A 332 -21.74 -3.26 1.97
CA GLN A 332 -21.11 -4.13 0.98
C GLN A 332 -22.05 -5.29 0.63
N SER A 333 -22.06 -5.69 -0.64
CA SER A 333 -22.70 -6.92 -1.08
C SER A 333 -21.84 -7.62 -2.12
N SER A 334 -21.61 -8.91 -1.96
CA SER A 334 -20.93 -9.77 -2.92
C SER A 334 -21.92 -10.77 -3.51
N LYS A 335 -21.75 -11.02 -4.81
CA LYS A 335 -22.53 -11.99 -5.58
C LYS A 335 -21.59 -12.86 -6.40
N ASN A 336 -21.80 -14.15 -6.32
CA ASN A 336 -21.22 -15.12 -7.23
C ASN A 336 -21.96 -15.11 -8.57
N LYS A 337 -21.23 -15.22 -9.67
CA LYS A 337 -21.75 -15.24 -11.05
C LYS A 337 -21.11 -16.34 -11.91
N GLY A 338 -20.14 -17.06 -11.40
CA GLY A 338 -19.53 -18.23 -12.03
C GLY A 338 -20.27 -19.51 -11.65
N ASP A 339 -19.80 -20.62 -12.16
CA ASP A 339 -20.30 -21.96 -11.86
C ASP A 339 -19.57 -22.57 -10.66
N GLU A 340 -18.44 -22.00 -10.29
CA GLU A 340 -17.64 -22.36 -9.12
C GLU A 340 -17.84 -21.39 -7.96
N TYR A 341 -17.82 -21.95 -6.76
CA TYR A 341 -18.10 -21.19 -5.54
C TYR A 341 -17.05 -21.51 -4.48
N LEU A 342 -16.28 -20.48 -4.10
CA LEU A 342 -15.34 -20.54 -2.97
C LEU A 342 -15.94 -19.95 -1.70
N ILE A 343 -16.71 -18.86 -1.83
CA ILE A 343 -17.41 -18.18 -0.74
C ILE A 343 -18.88 -17.95 -1.10
N PRO A 344 -19.80 -17.88 -0.12
CA PRO A 344 -21.20 -17.61 -0.39
C PRO A 344 -21.45 -16.15 -0.78
N ASP A 345 -22.62 -15.88 -1.32
CA ASP A 345 -23.16 -14.53 -1.42
C ASP A 345 -23.31 -13.91 -0.02
N TYR A 346 -23.06 -12.60 0.12
CA TYR A 346 -23.19 -11.95 1.42
C TYR A 346 -23.56 -10.47 1.35
N ARG A 347 -24.01 -9.97 2.50
CA ARG A 347 -24.11 -8.54 2.79
C ARG A 347 -23.35 -8.21 4.06
N LEU A 348 -22.77 -7.02 4.07
CA LEU A 348 -22.03 -6.49 5.22
C LEU A 348 -22.39 -5.03 5.42
N PHE A 349 -22.54 -4.64 6.68
CA PHE A 349 -22.68 -3.25 7.10
C PHE A 349 -21.66 -2.96 8.19
N ASP A 350 -20.84 -1.94 7.98
CA ASP A 350 -19.91 -1.40 8.97
C ASP A 350 -20.32 0.02 9.35
N ALA A 351 -20.27 0.32 10.65
CA ALA A 351 -20.38 1.67 11.17
C ALA A 351 -19.40 1.87 12.33
N GLY A 352 -18.70 2.98 12.33
CA GLY A 352 -17.78 3.37 13.39
C GLY A 352 -17.88 4.84 13.74
N LEU A 353 -17.95 5.13 15.03
CA LEU A 353 -17.89 6.47 15.61
C LEU A 353 -16.52 6.67 16.23
N PHE A 354 -15.85 7.78 15.93
CA PHE A 354 -14.54 8.08 16.49
C PHE A 354 -14.39 9.52 16.95
N ALA A 355 -13.49 9.71 17.91
CA ALA A 355 -13.03 11.01 18.35
C ALA A 355 -11.53 10.96 18.59
N THR A 356 -10.80 11.96 18.11
CA THR A 356 -9.36 12.12 18.32
C THR A 356 -9.05 13.54 18.75
N ALA A 357 -8.04 13.71 19.59
CA ALA A 357 -7.56 15.01 20.01
C ALA A 357 -6.04 15.01 20.17
N SER A 358 -5.43 16.17 19.96
CA SER A 358 -4.03 16.43 20.32
C SER A 358 -3.88 17.79 20.96
N LYS A 359 -2.88 17.90 21.85
CA LYS A 359 -2.58 19.11 22.61
C LYS A 359 -1.08 19.37 22.62
N GLU A 360 -0.71 20.56 22.19
CA GLU A 360 0.65 21.07 22.34
C GLU A 360 0.84 21.69 23.72
N LEU A 361 1.87 21.26 24.46
CA LEU A 361 2.21 21.68 25.82
C LEU A 361 3.72 21.95 25.91
N GLY A 362 4.14 23.10 25.40
CA GLY A 362 5.56 23.44 25.30
C GLY A 362 6.33 22.43 24.44
N ALA A 363 7.27 21.71 25.04
CA ALA A 363 8.05 20.71 24.33
C ALA A 363 7.37 19.34 24.20
N TRP A 364 6.12 19.20 24.64
CA TRP A 364 5.33 17.99 24.52
C TRP A 364 4.16 18.19 23.56
N VAL A 365 3.88 17.15 22.77
CA VAL A 365 2.61 16.98 22.07
C VAL A 365 1.96 15.71 22.58
N LEU A 366 0.79 15.83 23.21
CA LEU A 366 0.01 14.69 23.66
C LEU A 366 -1.12 14.44 22.67
N SER A 367 -1.37 13.19 22.34
CA SER A 367 -2.44 12.81 21.43
C SER A 367 -3.19 11.58 21.95
N GLY A 368 -4.45 11.45 21.55
CA GLY A 368 -5.23 10.28 21.88
C GLY A 368 -6.54 10.24 21.13
N GLY A 369 -7.18 9.08 21.16
CA GLY A 369 -8.48 8.91 20.54
C GLY A 369 -9.12 7.59 20.90
N LEU A 370 -10.42 7.53 20.66
CA LEU A 370 -11.26 6.36 20.84
C LEU A 370 -12.15 6.16 19.61
N ARG A 371 -12.45 4.90 19.35
CA ARG A 371 -13.35 4.48 18.28
C ARG A 371 -14.20 3.31 18.74
N ALA A 372 -15.48 3.33 18.44
CA ALA A 372 -16.41 2.21 18.60
C ALA A 372 -16.95 1.80 17.23
N ASP A 373 -16.91 0.51 16.95
CA ASP A 373 -17.30 -0.09 15.68
C ASP A 373 -18.38 -1.15 15.89
N VAL A 374 -19.20 -1.35 14.86
CA VAL A 374 -20.05 -2.52 14.71
C VAL A 374 -20.01 -3.00 13.27
N ARG A 375 -19.74 -4.30 13.09
CA ARG A 375 -19.88 -5.00 11.80
C ARG A 375 -21.03 -5.99 11.89
N LEU A 376 -21.99 -5.86 10.98
CA LEU A 376 -23.08 -6.80 10.74
C LEU A 376 -22.78 -7.54 9.45
N LEU A 377 -22.73 -8.86 9.50
CA LEU A 377 -22.48 -9.72 8.35
C LEU A 377 -23.60 -10.76 8.24
N HIS A 378 -24.11 -10.91 7.03
CA HIS A 378 -25.12 -11.93 6.69
C HIS A 378 -24.67 -12.69 5.45
N SER A 379 -24.51 -14.00 5.60
CA SER A 379 -24.22 -14.97 4.54
C SER A 379 -25.53 -15.56 4.03
N PHE A 380 -25.70 -15.64 2.72
CA PHE A 380 -26.86 -16.29 2.11
C PHE A 380 -26.57 -17.76 1.81
N PRO A 381 -27.57 -18.63 1.89
CA PRO A 381 -27.41 -20.01 1.49
C PRO A 381 -27.16 -20.08 -0.02
N LEU A 382 -26.28 -20.97 -0.41
CA LEU A 382 -25.98 -21.25 -1.81
C LEU A 382 -25.81 -22.76 -1.95
N GLU A 383 -26.72 -23.40 -2.68
CA GLU A 383 -26.84 -24.85 -2.78
C GLU A 383 -26.89 -25.53 -1.40
N THR A 384 -26.33 -26.73 -1.27
CA THR A 384 -26.15 -27.42 0.01
C THR A 384 -24.79 -27.12 0.65
N ARG A 385 -23.92 -26.36 -0.06
CA ARG A 385 -22.52 -26.10 0.32
C ARG A 385 -22.41 -25.00 1.37
N PHE A 386 -23.23 -23.97 1.29
CA PHE A 386 -23.14 -22.79 2.17
C PHE A 386 -24.42 -22.59 2.97
N ALA A 387 -24.24 -22.37 4.28
CA ALA A 387 -25.34 -22.14 5.20
C ALA A 387 -25.75 -20.65 5.27
N ASP A 388 -27.01 -20.42 5.60
CA ASP A 388 -27.50 -19.11 6.04
C ASP A 388 -27.02 -18.84 7.46
N PHE A 389 -26.31 -17.72 7.69
CA PHE A 389 -25.96 -17.28 9.03
C PHE A 389 -25.78 -15.74 9.10
N SER A 390 -25.96 -15.22 10.29
CA SER A 390 -25.68 -13.81 10.60
C SER A 390 -24.70 -13.71 11.77
N ARG A 391 -23.78 -12.76 11.70
CA ARG A 391 -22.82 -12.47 12.76
C ARG A 391 -22.76 -10.97 13.02
N THR A 392 -22.64 -10.61 14.29
CA THR A 392 -22.43 -9.24 14.74
C THR A 392 -21.13 -9.15 15.51
N PHE A 393 -20.28 -8.20 15.14
CA PHE A 393 -18.97 -7.99 15.74
C PHE A 393 -18.85 -6.55 16.24
N PRO A 394 -19.14 -6.29 17.52
CA PRO A 394 -18.85 -5.01 18.15
C PRO A 394 -17.35 -4.93 18.48
N GLY A 395 -16.76 -3.75 18.34
CA GLY A 395 -15.36 -3.52 18.62
C GLY A 395 -15.07 -2.15 19.20
N VAL A 396 -13.99 -2.05 19.97
CA VAL A 396 -13.48 -0.77 20.48
C VAL A 396 -11.99 -0.70 20.19
N SER A 397 -11.56 0.41 19.60
CA SER A 397 -10.15 0.73 19.34
C SER A 397 -9.79 2.02 20.04
N GLY A 398 -8.53 2.22 20.37
CA GLY A 398 -8.07 3.42 21.03
C GLY A 398 -6.57 3.62 20.91
N SER A 399 -6.11 4.85 21.05
CA SER A 399 -4.68 5.15 21.12
C SER A 399 -4.42 6.31 22.08
N ILE A 400 -3.24 6.28 22.68
CA ILE A 400 -2.66 7.37 23.45
C ILE A 400 -1.20 7.50 23.06
N GLY A 401 -0.77 8.73 22.79
CA GLY A 401 0.58 8.98 22.35
C GLY A 401 1.15 10.27 22.92
N ALA A 402 2.47 10.34 22.94
CA ALA A 402 3.21 11.52 23.35
C ALA A 402 4.45 11.69 22.50
N VAL A 403 4.74 12.94 22.15
CA VAL A 403 6.03 13.32 21.53
C VAL A 403 6.70 14.29 22.48
N ARG A 404 7.97 14.04 22.80
CA ARG A 404 8.85 14.95 23.55
C ARG A 404 9.93 15.48 22.63
N SER A 405 9.95 16.79 22.41
CA SER A 405 11.01 17.47 21.67
C SER A 405 12.13 17.92 22.60
N PHE A 406 13.38 17.59 22.25
CA PHE A 406 14.60 18.04 22.89
C PHE A 406 15.30 19.02 21.94
N GLY A 407 14.89 20.29 22.01
CA GLY A 407 15.22 21.28 21.01
C GLY A 407 14.49 21.04 19.68
N GLU A 408 15.10 21.47 18.58
CA GLU A 408 14.54 21.36 17.23
C GLU A 408 14.93 20.07 16.51
N ASN A 409 15.92 19.35 17.04
CA ASN A 409 16.64 18.31 16.32
C ASN A 409 16.38 16.88 16.81
N VAL A 410 15.81 16.69 17.98
CA VAL A 410 15.58 15.36 18.55
C VAL A 410 14.17 15.25 19.09
N HIS A 411 13.46 14.21 18.67
CA HIS A 411 12.08 13.95 19.08
C HIS A 411 11.93 12.50 19.55
N LEU A 412 11.49 12.30 20.77
CA LEU A 412 11.13 10.99 21.32
C LEU A 412 9.62 10.79 21.19
N ARG A 413 9.21 9.72 20.52
CA ARG A 413 7.82 9.36 20.31
C ARG A 413 7.46 8.12 21.12
N MET A 414 6.31 8.13 21.73
CA MET A 414 5.74 7.01 22.50
C MET A 414 4.28 6.87 22.11
N ASN A 415 3.85 5.66 21.82
CA ASN A 415 2.45 5.38 21.49
C ASN A 415 2.02 4.03 22.05
N LEU A 416 0.82 3.97 22.58
CA LEU A 416 0.14 2.74 22.96
C LEU A 416 -1.21 2.71 22.26
N SER A 417 -1.48 1.66 21.52
CA SER A 417 -2.71 1.55 20.73
C SER A 417 -3.32 0.16 20.81
N ARG A 418 -4.64 0.13 20.78
CA ARG A 418 -5.46 -1.08 20.69
C ARG A 418 -6.25 -1.06 19.40
N GLY A 419 -6.12 -2.13 18.61
CA GLY A 419 -6.85 -2.33 17.36
C GLY A 419 -7.87 -3.46 17.47
N PHE A 420 -8.81 -3.46 16.53
CA PHE A 420 -9.87 -4.45 16.39
C PHE A 420 -10.04 -4.82 14.91
N ARG A 421 -10.21 -6.12 14.63
CA ARG A 421 -10.58 -6.64 13.31
C ARG A 421 -11.62 -7.75 13.45
N ALA A 422 -12.73 -7.61 12.74
CA ALA A 422 -13.70 -8.69 12.62
C ALA A 422 -13.21 -9.71 11.57
N PRO A 423 -13.50 -11.01 11.75
CA PRO A 423 -13.30 -11.99 10.70
C PRO A 423 -14.06 -11.58 9.43
N ASN A 424 -13.47 -11.80 8.26
CA ASN A 424 -14.13 -11.59 6.98
C ASN A 424 -14.96 -12.83 6.58
N LEU A 425 -15.67 -12.73 5.46
CA LEU A 425 -16.53 -13.84 5.05
C LEU A 425 -15.73 -15.06 4.60
N SER A 426 -14.61 -14.90 3.89
CA SER A 426 -13.78 -16.04 3.49
C SER A 426 -13.27 -16.82 4.70
N GLU A 427 -12.80 -16.13 5.74
CA GLU A 427 -12.37 -16.74 6.99
C GLU A 427 -13.50 -17.50 7.71
N LEU A 428 -14.75 -17.02 7.59
CA LEU A 428 -15.91 -17.62 8.24
C LEU A 428 -16.56 -18.75 7.43
N ALA A 429 -16.50 -18.68 6.10
CA ALA A 429 -17.39 -19.46 5.25
C ALA A 429 -16.79 -19.96 3.93
N SER A 430 -15.47 -19.91 3.71
CA SER A 430 -14.89 -20.59 2.54
C SER A 430 -15.26 -22.06 2.56
N ASN A 431 -15.61 -22.62 1.41
CA ASN A 431 -15.86 -24.05 1.22
C ASN A 431 -15.76 -24.41 -0.26
N GLY A 432 -14.55 -24.43 -0.79
CA GLY A 432 -14.32 -24.68 -2.21
C GLY A 432 -12.85 -24.70 -2.59
N GLU A 433 -12.58 -25.06 -3.80
CA GLU A 433 -11.28 -24.96 -4.41
C GLU A 433 -10.97 -23.49 -4.71
N HIS A 434 -9.73 -23.13 -4.47
CA HIS A 434 -9.16 -21.85 -4.86
C HIS A 434 -8.02 -22.16 -5.83
N GLU A 435 -8.37 -22.23 -7.07
CA GLU A 435 -7.58 -22.87 -8.12
C GLU A 435 -6.19 -22.24 -8.28
N GLY A 436 -6.12 -20.91 -8.37
CA GLY A 436 -4.82 -20.24 -8.44
C GLY A 436 -3.88 -20.47 -7.25
N THR A 437 -4.37 -21.11 -6.16
CA THR A 437 -3.55 -21.55 -5.02
C THR A 437 -3.40 -23.06 -4.94
N LEU A 438 -4.09 -23.81 -5.78
CA LEU A 438 -4.16 -25.27 -5.73
C LEU A 438 -4.53 -25.79 -4.34
N ARG A 439 -5.56 -25.20 -3.71
CA ARG A 439 -6.01 -25.51 -2.34
C ARG A 439 -7.53 -25.65 -2.27
N TYR A 440 -7.99 -26.53 -1.40
CA TYR A 440 -9.36 -26.52 -0.93
C TYR A 440 -9.44 -25.75 0.39
N GLU A 441 -10.19 -24.67 0.44
CA GLU A 441 -10.28 -23.79 1.62
C GLU A 441 -11.58 -24.02 2.40
N ILE A 442 -11.46 -24.15 3.73
CA ILE A 442 -12.58 -24.30 4.66
C ILE A 442 -12.58 -23.16 5.67
N GLY A 443 -13.67 -22.40 5.71
CA GLY A 443 -13.93 -21.35 6.68
C GLY A 443 -14.31 -21.91 8.05
N ASN A 444 -14.27 -21.05 9.08
CA ASN A 444 -14.63 -21.41 10.43
C ASN A 444 -15.57 -20.37 11.03
N GLN A 445 -16.86 -20.71 11.13
CA GLN A 445 -17.89 -19.82 11.66
C GLN A 445 -17.71 -19.47 13.13
N ASN A 446 -16.87 -20.19 13.87
CA ASN A 446 -16.62 -19.97 15.30
C ASN A 446 -15.49 -18.95 15.58
N LEU A 447 -14.86 -18.40 14.54
CA LEU A 447 -13.81 -17.42 14.71
C LEU A 447 -14.30 -16.19 15.47
N LYS A 448 -13.45 -15.71 16.37
CA LYS A 448 -13.65 -14.50 17.16
C LYS A 448 -12.89 -13.33 16.53
N PRO A 449 -13.28 -12.09 16.81
CA PRO A 449 -12.50 -10.94 16.39
C PRO A 449 -11.06 -10.97 16.89
N GLU A 450 -10.16 -10.47 16.09
CA GLU A 450 -8.79 -10.20 16.51
C GLU A 450 -8.72 -8.89 17.28
N TYR A 451 -7.93 -8.87 18.34
CA TYR A 451 -7.58 -7.66 19.08
C TYR A 451 -6.07 -7.55 19.19
N SER A 452 -5.53 -6.38 18.86
CA SER A 452 -4.12 -6.08 19.05
C SER A 452 -3.91 -5.06 20.16
N LEU A 453 -2.85 -5.22 20.94
CA LEU A 453 -2.32 -4.21 21.84
C LEU A 453 -0.86 -3.98 21.46
N GLN A 454 -0.57 -2.79 20.93
CA GLN A 454 0.75 -2.43 20.43
C GLN A 454 1.32 -1.24 21.18
N GLY A 455 2.58 -1.37 21.62
CA GLY A 455 3.41 -0.28 22.09
C GLY A 455 4.49 0.06 21.07
N ASP A 456 4.71 1.36 20.84
CA ASP A 456 5.73 1.89 19.95
C ASP A 456 6.61 2.88 20.70
N LEU A 457 7.92 2.81 20.46
CA LEU A 457 8.92 3.78 20.90
C LEU A 457 9.73 4.23 19.70
N GLY A 458 9.75 5.52 19.41
CA GLY A 458 10.45 6.10 18.28
C GLY A 458 11.39 7.21 18.70
N LEU A 459 12.53 7.30 18.04
CA LEU A 459 13.50 8.39 18.17
C LEU A 459 13.81 8.95 16.81
N ASP A 460 13.49 10.23 16.60
CA ASP A 460 13.88 10.97 15.40
C ASP A 460 14.99 11.96 15.76
N PHE A 461 15.96 12.07 14.89
CA PHE A 461 17.02 13.07 15.02
C PHE A 461 17.35 13.67 13.66
N SER A 462 17.71 14.94 13.65
CA SER A 462 18.06 15.66 12.44
C SER A 462 19.13 16.70 12.75
N SER A 463 20.18 16.72 11.95
CA SER A 463 21.23 17.72 11.97
C SER A 463 21.60 18.10 10.54
N LYS A 464 22.53 19.04 10.39
CA LYS A 464 23.02 19.46 9.06
C LYS A 464 23.60 18.30 8.23
N TYR A 465 24.18 17.30 8.87
CA TYR A 465 24.95 16.24 8.18
C TYR A 465 24.34 14.85 8.34
N VAL A 466 23.50 14.65 9.35
CA VAL A 466 22.93 13.34 9.67
C VAL A 466 21.50 13.52 10.10
N SER A 467 20.60 12.74 9.53
CA SER A 467 19.23 12.59 10.01
C SER A 467 18.88 11.11 10.12
N GLY A 468 17.95 10.78 10.98
CA GLY A 468 17.55 9.38 11.12
C GLY A 468 16.35 9.19 12.00
N GLN A 469 15.86 7.97 11.94
CA GLN A 469 14.70 7.49 12.68
C GLN A 469 15.00 6.08 13.19
N LEU A 470 14.69 5.84 14.46
CA LEU A 470 14.72 4.51 15.07
C LEU A 470 13.33 4.24 15.65
N ALA A 471 12.76 3.07 15.38
CA ALA A 471 11.48 2.66 15.93
C ALA A 471 11.55 1.23 16.46
N LEU A 472 11.07 1.03 17.68
CA LEU A 472 10.85 -0.26 18.30
C LEU A 472 9.35 -0.46 18.46
N PHE A 473 8.87 -1.67 18.24
CA PHE A 473 7.47 -2.00 18.50
C PHE A 473 7.34 -3.38 19.14
N ALA A 474 6.29 -3.53 19.94
CA ALA A 474 5.84 -4.81 20.47
C ALA A 474 4.32 -4.88 20.36
N ASN A 475 3.79 -5.96 19.81
CA ASN A 475 2.37 -6.17 19.57
C ASN A 475 1.94 -7.54 20.07
N ARG A 476 0.89 -7.58 20.87
CA ARG A 476 0.17 -8.80 21.24
C ARG A 476 -1.15 -8.84 20.48
N ILE A 477 -1.43 -9.96 19.82
CA ILE A 477 -2.68 -10.17 19.09
C ILE A 477 -3.40 -11.37 19.69
N ASP A 478 -4.59 -11.13 20.21
CA ASP A 478 -5.48 -12.20 20.65
C ASP A 478 -6.35 -12.64 19.47
N ASN A 479 -6.55 -13.95 19.32
CA ASN A 479 -7.29 -14.61 18.24
C ASN A 479 -6.72 -14.34 16.83
N TYR A 480 -5.40 -14.25 16.64
CA TYR A 480 -4.75 -14.12 15.34
C TYR A 480 -5.24 -15.20 14.38
N ILE A 481 -5.89 -14.84 13.28
CA ILE A 481 -6.51 -15.75 12.31
C ILE A 481 -5.52 -16.00 11.18
N PHE A 482 -5.35 -17.26 10.82
CA PHE A 482 -4.52 -17.67 9.68
C PHE A 482 -5.04 -18.97 9.08
N LEU A 483 -4.62 -19.24 7.84
CA LEU A 483 -4.94 -20.46 7.13
C LEU A 483 -3.84 -21.50 7.40
N SER A 484 -4.22 -22.75 7.68
CA SER A 484 -3.28 -23.86 7.93
C SER A 484 -3.77 -25.12 7.25
N LYS A 485 -2.86 -25.89 6.66
CA LYS A 485 -3.18 -27.19 6.06
C LYS A 485 -3.62 -28.16 7.15
N THR A 486 -4.77 -28.78 6.96
CA THR A 486 -5.39 -29.68 7.94
C THR A 486 -5.54 -31.10 7.43
N ALA A 487 -5.49 -31.32 6.13
CA ALA A 487 -5.51 -32.64 5.53
C ALA A 487 -4.72 -32.68 4.23
N GLU A 488 -4.13 -33.85 3.96
CA GLU A 488 -3.57 -34.16 2.64
C GLU A 488 -4.71 -34.45 1.66
N GLY A 489 -4.49 -34.13 0.40
CA GLY A 489 -5.47 -34.33 -0.67
C GLY A 489 -4.92 -33.81 -1.99
N ASN A 490 -5.73 -33.90 -3.04
CA ASN A 490 -5.45 -33.27 -4.32
C ASN A 490 -6.72 -32.52 -4.77
N PRO A 491 -6.79 -31.20 -4.51
CA PRO A 491 -5.83 -30.36 -3.79
C PRO A 491 -5.80 -30.60 -2.26
N PRO A 492 -4.73 -30.16 -1.56
CA PRO A 492 -4.65 -30.24 -0.10
C PRO A 492 -5.68 -29.32 0.58
N VAL A 493 -6.18 -29.73 1.75
CA VAL A 493 -7.23 -29.03 2.48
C VAL A 493 -6.65 -28.08 3.51
N PHE A 494 -7.06 -26.82 3.45
CA PHE A 494 -6.69 -25.76 4.39
C PHE A 494 -7.90 -25.26 5.16
N THR A 495 -7.74 -25.02 6.45
CA THR A 495 -8.81 -24.53 7.33
C THR A 495 -8.38 -23.25 8.04
N TYR A 496 -9.29 -22.28 8.11
CA TYR A 496 -9.06 -21.07 8.89
C TYR A 496 -9.09 -21.37 10.38
N THR A 497 -8.00 -21.06 11.05
CA THR A 497 -7.79 -21.26 12.48
C THR A 497 -7.36 -19.99 13.17
N SER A 498 -7.33 -19.97 14.50
CA SER A 498 -6.86 -18.82 15.26
C SER A 498 -6.06 -19.22 16.50
N GLY A 499 -5.13 -18.35 16.86
CA GLY A 499 -4.32 -18.48 18.07
C GLY A 499 -3.90 -17.13 18.61
N ASN A 500 -3.34 -17.07 19.81
CA ASN A 500 -2.78 -15.84 20.33
C ASN A 500 -1.34 -15.67 19.83
N ALA A 501 -0.99 -14.47 19.41
CA ALA A 501 0.29 -14.17 18.81
C ALA A 501 0.98 -12.98 19.49
N ARG A 502 2.30 -12.91 19.31
CA ARG A 502 3.13 -11.77 19.69
C ARG A 502 4.10 -11.46 18.57
N LEU A 503 4.24 -10.17 18.27
CA LEU A 503 5.23 -9.67 17.35
C LEU A 503 6.07 -8.59 18.04
N PHE A 504 7.34 -8.53 17.73
CA PHE A 504 8.19 -7.41 18.08
C PHE A 504 9.16 -7.13 16.95
N GLY A 505 9.63 -5.90 16.85
CA GLY A 505 10.56 -5.55 15.78
C GLY A 505 11.25 -4.23 15.99
N LEU A 506 12.20 -4.03 15.09
CA LEU A 506 13.07 -2.86 15.00
C LEU A 506 13.06 -2.34 13.57
N GLU A 507 12.88 -1.04 13.43
CA GLU A 507 13.03 -0.31 12.18
C GLU A 507 14.03 0.82 12.40
N ALA A 508 14.98 0.99 11.48
CA ALA A 508 15.94 2.07 11.53
C ALA A 508 16.13 2.67 10.14
N GLN A 509 16.27 3.96 10.07
CA GLN A 509 16.68 4.71 8.89
C GLN A 509 17.70 5.75 9.30
N VAL A 510 18.78 5.86 8.54
CA VAL A 510 19.82 6.87 8.73
C VAL A 510 20.23 7.41 7.37
N ASP A 511 20.24 8.73 7.24
CA ASP A 511 20.68 9.44 6.05
C ASP A 511 21.84 10.37 6.45
N ILE A 512 22.98 10.22 5.78
CA ILE A 512 24.22 10.97 6.05
C ILE A 512 24.55 11.80 4.80
N HIS A 513 24.84 13.08 5.00
CA HIS A 513 25.21 14.03 3.95
C HIS A 513 26.60 14.62 4.26
N PRO A 514 27.70 13.88 3.97
CA PRO A 514 29.05 14.35 4.29
C PRO A 514 29.40 15.65 3.58
N ILE A 515 28.90 15.80 2.36
CA ILE A 515 28.91 17.01 1.54
C ILE A 515 27.57 17.17 0.86
N HIS A 516 27.25 18.35 0.38
CA HIS A 516 25.96 18.67 -0.24
C HIS A 516 25.57 17.73 -1.40
N SER A 517 26.53 17.23 -2.15
CA SER A 517 26.31 16.37 -3.32
C SER A 517 26.33 14.88 -3.03
N LEU A 518 26.69 14.43 -1.82
CA LEU A 518 26.82 13.01 -1.49
C LEU A 518 25.84 12.62 -0.37
N HIS A 519 25.00 11.65 -0.67
CA HIS A 519 23.99 11.12 0.23
C HIS A 519 24.20 9.63 0.45
N LEU A 520 24.29 9.22 1.71
CA LEU A 520 24.41 7.84 2.14
C LEU A 520 23.21 7.49 2.97
N GLY A 521 22.27 6.72 2.40
CA GLY A 521 21.05 6.28 3.06
C GLY A 521 21.14 4.82 3.47
N THR A 522 20.72 4.48 4.69
CA THR A 522 20.63 3.09 5.14
C THR A 522 19.32 2.87 5.86
N THR A 523 18.60 1.81 5.51
CA THR A 523 17.40 1.35 6.24
C THR A 523 17.60 -0.09 6.71
N PHE A 524 17.10 -0.38 7.90
CA PHE A 524 17.07 -1.73 8.45
C PHE A 524 15.68 -2.04 8.98
N SER A 525 15.21 -3.27 8.77
CA SER A 525 13.97 -3.77 9.34
C SER A 525 14.11 -5.20 9.82
N TYR A 526 13.53 -5.46 10.99
CA TYR A 526 13.47 -6.77 11.61
C TYR A 526 12.12 -6.97 12.28
N VAL A 527 11.51 -8.13 12.05
CA VAL A 527 10.27 -8.55 12.70
C VAL A 527 10.42 -9.97 13.17
N ASN A 528 9.97 -10.22 14.40
CA ASN A 528 9.86 -11.55 14.98
C ASN A 528 8.40 -11.79 15.36
N GLY A 529 7.80 -12.87 14.87
CA GLY A 529 6.39 -13.22 15.09
C GLY A 529 6.24 -14.65 15.56
N LYS A 530 5.59 -14.86 16.72
CA LYS A 530 5.31 -16.19 17.29
C LYS A 530 3.90 -16.28 17.83
N GLN A 531 3.33 -17.47 17.78
CA GLN A 531 2.17 -17.83 18.59
C GLN A 531 2.58 -17.95 20.08
N ILE A 532 1.64 -17.65 20.96
CA ILE A 532 1.83 -17.91 22.40
C ILE A 532 1.68 -19.42 22.61
N GLY A 533 2.73 -20.13 22.55
CA GLY A 533 2.82 -21.61 22.51
C GLY A 533 4.09 -22.05 21.83
N GLY A 534 4.75 -21.14 21.10
CA GLY A 534 6.12 -21.32 20.63
C GLY A 534 6.29 -21.47 19.11
N THR A 535 5.25 -21.78 18.35
CA THR A 535 5.33 -21.87 16.88
C THR A 535 5.51 -20.49 16.24
N TRP A 536 6.27 -20.44 15.13
CA TRP A 536 6.41 -19.22 14.34
C TRP A 536 5.10 -18.87 13.62
N LEU A 537 4.86 -17.59 13.39
CA LEU A 537 3.74 -17.15 12.55
C LEU A 537 4.09 -17.35 11.07
N PRO A 538 3.09 -17.62 10.21
CA PRO A 538 3.31 -17.71 8.78
C PRO A 538 3.65 -16.35 8.16
N MET A 539 4.40 -16.36 7.06
CA MET A 539 4.67 -15.21 6.19
C MET A 539 5.33 -14.02 6.90
N ILE A 540 6.27 -14.28 7.83
CA ILE A 540 7.06 -13.24 8.49
C ILE A 540 8.27 -12.89 7.61
N PRO A 541 8.46 -11.62 7.22
CA PRO A 541 9.57 -11.21 6.34
C PRO A 541 10.94 -11.45 6.98
N ALA A 542 11.93 -11.74 6.14
CA ALA A 542 13.33 -11.80 6.57
C ALA A 542 13.83 -10.44 7.05
N PRO A 543 14.83 -10.39 7.96
CA PRO A 543 15.54 -9.15 8.26
C PRO A 543 16.17 -8.57 7.00
N ARG A 544 16.02 -7.26 6.77
CA ARG A 544 16.45 -6.58 5.55
C ARG A 544 17.28 -5.36 5.87
N LEU A 545 18.39 -5.21 5.15
CA LEU A 545 19.23 -4.02 5.13
C LEU A 545 19.30 -3.49 3.70
N LEU A 546 18.92 -2.23 3.51
CA LEU A 546 19.02 -1.55 2.23
C LEU A 546 19.92 -0.33 2.43
N THR A 547 20.99 -0.24 1.64
CA THR A 547 21.97 0.86 1.70
C THR A 547 22.13 1.48 0.33
N GLU A 548 21.95 2.79 0.24
CA GLU A 548 22.10 3.59 -0.98
C GLU A 548 23.25 4.59 -0.83
N CYS A 549 24.06 4.71 -1.87
CA CYS A 549 25.01 5.79 -2.07
C CYS A 549 24.61 6.58 -3.31
N LYS A 550 24.20 7.84 -3.13
CA LYS A 550 23.73 8.71 -4.22
C LYS A 550 24.65 9.94 -4.31
N TYR A 551 25.08 10.23 -5.52
CA TYR A 551 25.85 11.45 -5.83
C TYR A 551 25.04 12.35 -6.76
N GLU A 552 24.86 13.61 -6.37
CA GLU A 552 24.20 14.66 -7.13
C GLU A 552 25.20 15.65 -7.71
N PHE A 553 25.10 15.88 -8.99
CA PHE A 553 26.01 16.80 -9.70
C PHE A 553 25.56 18.25 -9.48
N SER A 554 26.35 19.01 -8.73
CA SER A 554 26.03 20.39 -8.33
C SER A 554 26.00 21.42 -9.47
N HIS A 555 26.58 21.09 -10.61
CA HIS A 555 26.61 21.98 -11.77
C HIS A 555 25.79 21.39 -12.92
N GLY A 556 24.67 22.03 -13.23
CA GLY A 556 23.89 21.75 -14.43
C GLY A 556 24.65 22.20 -15.69
N GLY A 557 24.69 21.34 -16.70
CA GLY A 557 25.10 21.74 -18.03
C GLY A 557 23.99 22.56 -18.75
N ARG A 558 24.29 23.09 -19.93
CA ARG A 558 23.28 23.79 -20.75
C ARG A 558 22.07 22.89 -21.11
N LEU A 559 22.27 21.58 -21.13
CA LEU A 559 21.27 20.61 -21.58
C LEU A 559 20.76 19.71 -20.42
N PHE A 560 21.59 19.40 -19.42
CA PHE A 560 21.30 18.48 -18.32
C PHE A 560 21.41 19.21 -16.97
N ASN A 561 20.34 19.18 -16.19
CA ASN A 561 20.28 19.71 -14.85
C ASN A 561 19.84 18.64 -13.87
N ASN A 562 20.15 18.84 -12.58
CA ASN A 562 19.72 17.93 -11.51
C ASN A 562 20.12 16.48 -11.81
N ALA A 563 21.32 16.27 -12.33
CA ALA A 563 21.79 14.93 -12.63
C ALA A 563 22.23 14.21 -11.36
N PHE A 564 21.91 12.94 -11.25
CA PHE A 564 22.39 12.09 -10.16
C PHE A 564 22.75 10.70 -10.67
N VAL A 565 23.58 10.00 -9.87
CA VAL A 565 23.81 8.56 -9.95
C VAL A 565 23.67 7.97 -8.55
N ALA A 566 23.11 6.76 -8.44
CA ALA A 566 23.00 6.04 -7.18
C ALA A 566 23.31 4.56 -7.36
N ILE A 567 23.89 3.98 -6.32
CA ILE A 567 24.11 2.54 -6.18
C ILE A 567 23.42 2.11 -4.91
N GLU A 568 22.66 1.04 -4.97
CA GLU A 568 21.90 0.49 -3.86
C GLU A 568 22.24 -0.99 -3.66
N LEU A 569 22.48 -1.39 -2.43
CA LEU A 569 22.60 -2.78 -2.00
C LEU A 569 21.37 -3.14 -1.17
N ASP A 570 20.58 -4.10 -1.63
CA ASP A 570 19.42 -4.67 -0.94
C ASP A 570 19.78 -6.07 -0.43
N TRP A 571 20.15 -6.16 0.86
CA TRP A 571 20.49 -7.41 1.50
C TRP A 571 19.36 -7.92 2.36
N ASN A 572 18.98 -9.18 2.12
CA ASN A 572 17.99 -9.91 2.88
C ASN A 572 18.68 -11.08 3.58
N ALA A 573 18.51 -11.16 4.89
CA ALA A 573 19.06 -12.25 5.69
C ALA A 573 18.39 -13.59 5.38
N ARG A 574 19.01 -14.67 5.81
CA ARG A 574 18.36 -15.99 5.83
C ARG A 574 17.12 -15.92 6.72
N GLN A 575 15.99 -16.45 6.23
CA GLN A 575 14.77 -16.64 7.00
C GLN A 575 14.56 -18.13 7.29
N ASP A 576 14.79 -18.52 8.52
CA ASP A 576 14.59 -19.88 9.04
C ASP A 576 13.58 -19.93 10.22
N HIS A 577 12.96 -18.79 10.51
CA HIS A 577 11.87 -18.62 11.45
C HIS A 577 10.52 -18.59 10.72
N PHE A 578 10.03 -19.73 10.28
CA PHE A 578 8.81 -19.86 9.47
C PHE A 578 7.82 -20.84 10.11
N TYR A 579 6.58 -20.84 9.66
CA TYR A 579 5.54 -21.75 10.11
C TYR A 579 5.76 -23.13 9.50
N ALA A 580 6.30 -24.05 10.30
CA ALA A 580 6.70 -25.40 9.85
C ALA A 580 5.68 -26.49 10.23
N VAL A 581 4.47 -26.13 10.67
CA VAL A 581 3.48 -27.10 11.19
C VAL A 581 2.81 -27.90 10.08
N ASP A 582 2.67 -27.30 8.90
CA ASP A 582 1.89 -27.82 7.78
C ASP A 582 2.70 -27.98 6.49
N ASP A 583 4.03 -27.86 6.57
CA ASP A 583 4.98 -28.03 5.47
C ASP A 583 4.77 -27.07 4.27
N THR A 584 4.00 -26.00 4.44
CA THR A 584 3.75 -25.01 3.36
C THR A 584 4.83 -23.94 3.25
N GLU A 585 5.57 -23.70 4.33
CA GLU A 585 6.70 -22.79 4.35
C GLU A 585 8.02 -23.52 4.55
N THR A 586 9.06 -23.02 3.93
CA THR A 586 10.43 -23.53 4.05
C THR A 586 11.39 -22.38 4.33
N ALA A 587 12.59 -22.68 4.83
CA ALA A 587 13.64 -21.69 4.99
C ALA A 587 13.96 -21.00 3.66
N THR A 588 14.30 -19.71 3.72
CA THR A 588 14.72 -18.93 2.56
C THR A 588 16.18 -18.54 2.73
N PRO A 589 17.07 -18.87 1.79
CA PRO A 589 18.47 -18.45 1.82
C PRO A 589 18.63 -16.92 1.83
N ALA A 590 19.72 -16.43 2.43
CA ALA A 590 20.09 -15.03 2.32
C ALA A 590 20.46 -14.67 0.88
N TYR A 591 20.15 -13.45 0.48
CA TYR A 591 20.55 -12.91 -0.83
C TYR A 591 20.87 -11.42 -0.75
N ALA A 592 21.60 -10.94 -1.76
CA ALA A 592 21.92 -9.52 -1.91
C ALA A 592 21.73 -9.11 -3.37
N LEU A 593 20.97 -8.05 -3.60
CA LEU A 593 20.72 -7.48 -4.92
C LEU A 593 21.48 -6.16 -5.04
N LEU A 594 22.24 -6.00 -6.10
CA LEU A 594 22.90 -4.75 -6.45
C LEU A 594 22.04 -4.02 -7.49
N ASN A 595 21.61 -2.81 -7.14
CA ASN A 595 20.80 -1.96 -8.00
C ASN A 595 21.58 -0.67 -8.32
N MET A 596 21.28 -0.07 -9.46
CA MET A 596 21.83 1.23 -9.86
C MET A 596 20.74 2.10 -10.45
N SER A 597 20.84 3.40 -10.25
CA SER A 597 19.97 4.36 -10.91
C SER A 597 20.74 5.62 -11.29
N ALA A 598 20.28 6.27 -12.36
CA ALA A 598 20.75 7.58 -12.78
C ALA A 598 19.55 8.38 -13.29
N GLY A 599 19.54 9.67 -13.07
CA GLY A 599 18.48 10.53 -13.55
C GLY A 599 18.99 11.93 -13.87
N THR A 600 18.25 12.63 -14.73
CA THR A 600 18.54 14.03 -15.08
C THR A 600 17.32 14.73 -15.66
N ASP A 601 17.25 16.04 -15.48
CA ASP A 601 16.31 16.89 -16.20
C ASP A 601 16.94 17.41 -17.50
N ILE A 602 16.23 17.24 -18.60
CA ILE A 602 16.59 17.76 -19.93
C ILE A 602 16.04 19.18 -20.04
N VAL A 603 16.94 20.15 -20.17
CA VAL A 603 16.61 21.57 -20.23
C VAL A 603 16.96 22.13 -21.61
N ILE A 604 15.99 22.73 -22.30
CA ILE A 604 16.20 23.37 -23.61
C ILE A 604 15.74 24.83 -23.51
N ARG A 605 16.64 25.77 -23.83
CA ARG A 605 16.38 27.21 -23.73
C ARG A 605 15.92 27.63 -22.32
N GLY A 606 16.56 27.07 -21.27
CA GLY A 606 16.26 27.40 -19.88
C GLY A 606 14.94 26.82 -19.32
N LYS A 607 14.24 26.00 -20.11
CA LYS A 607 12.99 25.35 -19.65
C LYS A 607 13.16 23.84 -19.60
N LYS A 608 12.73 23.22 -18.52
CA LYS A 608 12.65 21.77 -18.38
C LYS A 608 11.69 21.22 -19.44
N ARG A 609 12.17 20.28 -20.24
CA ARG A 609 11.43 19.62 -21.31
C ARG A 609 11.10 18.17 -21.01
N ALA A 610 11.96 17.50 -20.25
CA ALA A 610 11.74 16.13 -19.82
C ALA A 610 12.59 15.80 -18.58
N SER A 611 12.26 14.73 -17.88
CA SER A 611 13.16 14.03 -16.96
C SER A 611 13.40 12.63 -17.50
N LEU A 612 14.67 12.21 -17.51
CA LEU A 612 15.10 10.88 -17.93
C LEU A 612 15.65 10.12 -16.73
N TYR A 613 15.21 8.88 -16.54
CA TYR A 613 15.73 7.96 -15.54
C TYR A 613 16.19 6.67 -16.23
N LEU A 614 17.34 6.19 -15.80
CA LEU A 614 17.91 4.89 -16.20
C LEU A 614 18.12 4.09 -14.92
N MET A 615 17.60 2.88 -14.86
CA MET A 615 17.68 2.03 -13.68
C MET A 615 18.10 0.62 -14.06
N ALA A 616 18.79 -0.06 -13.15
CA ALA A 616 19.19 -1.45 -13.29
C ALA A 616 18.92 -2.16 -11.96
N ASP A 617 18.02 -3.11 -11.96
CA ASP A 617 17.69 -3.92 -10.79
C ASP A 617 18.37 -5.28 -10.92
N ASN A 618 18.84 -5.81 -9.77
CA ASN A 618 19.58 -7.07 -9.72
C ASN A 618 20.70 -7.14 -10.78
N LEU A 619 21.56 -6.14 -10.82
CA LEU A 619 22.61 -5.97 -11.85
C LEU A 619 23.51 -7.20 -11.97
N THR A 620 23.78 -7.89 -10.88
CA THR A 620 24.59 -9.11 -10.79
C THR A 620 23.85 -10.38 -11.21
N ASN A 621 22.55 -10.28 -11.51
CA ASN A 621 21.66 -11.39 -11.92
C ASN A 621 21.65 -12.56 -10.93
N VAL A 622 21.60 -12.22 -9.63
CA VAL A 622 21.49 -13.22 -8.55
C VAL A 622 20.15 -13.96 -8.67
N ALA A 623 20.17 -15.27 -8.53
CA ALA A 623 18.97 -16.07 -8.33
C ALA A 623 18.48 -15.90 -6.89
N TRP A 624 17.25 -15.44 -6.72
CA TRP A 624 16.70 -15.13 -5.40
C TRP A 624 15.20 -15.44 -5.31
N GLN A 625 14.77 -15.74 -4.10
CA GLN A 625 13.36 -15.90 -3.76
C GLN A 625 13.05 -15.04 -2.53
N SER A 626 12.01 -14.20 -2.63
CA SER A 626 11.46 -13.55 -1.44
C SER A 626 10.79 -14.60 -0.54
N HIS A 627 10.98 -14.50 0.77
CA HIS A 627 10.26 -15.37 1.71
C HIS A 627 8.74 -15.23 1.62
N LEU A 628 8.27 -14.05 1.20
CA LEU A 628 6.86 -13.73 1.02
C LEU A 628 6.35 -13.98 -0.41
N SER A 629 7.14 -14.60 -1.28
CA SER A 629 6.68 -15.02 -2.61
C SER A 629 5.87 -16.31 -2.50
N ARG A 630 4.63 -16.29 -2.96
CA ARG A 630 3.79 -17.49 -3.05
C ARG A 630 4.33 -18.50 -4.06
N LEU A 631 5.03 -18.03 -5.07
CA LEU A 631 5.65 -18.86 -6.09
C LEU A 631 6.87 -19.65 -5.59
N LYS A 632 7.36 -19.36 -4.38
CA LYS A 632 8.46 -20.13 -3.77
C LYS A 632 8.07 -21.57 -3.50
N GLU A 633 6.82 -21.82 -3.13
CA GLU A 633 6.28 -23.16 -2.87
C GLU A 633 6.37 -24.07 -4.08
N VAL A 634 6.17 -23.52 -5.27
CA VAL A 634 6.30 -24.24 -6.57
C VAL A 634 7.69 -24.08 -7.22
N GLY A 635 8.71 -23.64 -6.47
CA GLY A 635 10.11 -23.59 -6.92
C GLY A 635 10.45 -22.45 -7.89
N ILE A 636 9.58 -21.46 -8.05
CA ILE A 636 9.80 -20.36 -8.97
C ILE A 636 10.56 -19.21 -8.29
N TYR A 637 11.61 -18.75 -8.97
CA TYR A 637 12.46 -17.63 -8.52
C TYR A 637 11.90 -16.30 -8.99
N ASN A 638 12.20 -15.25 -8.23
CA ASN A 638 11.84 -13.88 -8.56
C ASN A 638 12.61 -13.40 -9.80
N MET A 639 12.15 -12.29 -10.36
CA MET A 639 12.72 -11.69 -11.57
C MET A 639 14.24 -11.50 -11.47
N GLY A 640 14.96 -11.87 -12.50
CA GLY A 640 16.39 -11.66 -12.65
C GLY A 640 16.73 -10.20 -12.99
N ARG A 641 17.93 -9.98 -13.55
CA ARG A 641 18.40 -8.64 -13.93
C ARG A 641 17.43 -7.95 -14.88
N ASN A 642 17.15 -6.66 -14.57
CA ASN A 642 16.27 -5.82 -15.35
C ASN A 642 16.90 -4.44 -15.57
N PHE A 643 16.82 -3.91 -16.79
CA PHE A 643 17.16 -2.52 -17.10
C PHE A 643 15.89 -1.77 -17.45
N THR A 644 15.77 -0.56 -16.89
CA THR A 644 14.58 0.29 -17.06
C THR A 644 14.99 1.65 -17.61
N ILE A 645 14.26 2.12 -18.61
CA ILE A 645 14.31 3.50 -19.07
C ILE A 645 12.94 4.14 -18.84
N LYS A 646 12.92 5.33 -18.20
CA LYS A 646 11.71 6.09 -17.93
C LYS A 646 11.86 7.54 -18.36
N LEU A 647 10.86 8.05 -19.03
CA LEU A 647 10.82 9.43 -19.55
C LEU A 647 9.55 10.11 -19.05
N LEU A 648 9.71 11.30 -18.44
CA LEU A 648 8.62 12.16 -18.01
C LEU A 648 8.66 13.48 -18.79
N ILE A 649 7.59 13.81 -19.50
CA ILE A 649 7.50 14.99 -20.36
C ILE A 649 6.40 15.90 -19.81
N PRO A 650 6.73 17.05 -19.18
CA PRO A 650 5.73 18.02 -18.79
C PRO A 650 5.18 18.74 -20.03
N ILE A 651 3.87 18.89 -20.09
CA ILE A 651 3.16 19.70 -21.10
C ILE A 651 2.71 20.97 -20.38
N PRO A 652 3.21 22.15 -20.81
CA PRO A 652 2.91 23.45 -20.19
C PRO A 652 1.43 23.82 -20.25
#